data_d74467651cd99338fb440f17c48d2f38
#
_entry.id   d74467651cd99338fb440f17c48d2f38
#
_cell.length_a   1.000
_cell.length_b   1.000
_cell.length_c   1.000
_cell.angle_alpha   90.00
_cell.angle_beta   90.00
_cell.angle_gamma   90.00
#
_symmetry.space_group_name_H-M   'P 1'
#
loop_
_entity.id
_entity.type
_entity.pdbx_description
1 polymer ?
#
loop_
_entity_poly.entity_id
_entity_poly.type
_entity_poly.pdbx_seq_one_letter_code
_entity_poly.pdbx_strand_id
1 'polypeptide(L)'
;MYNYRKTRLVFDIECFKNYFLVMFRDIDDPSKVKSFEMRGDHEELDIPLIRHFLRGSTVVSFNGNNYDIPMLMLALDNATCHELKAASDVIIQNRMKPWDFMREYGLSIPSYLDHIDLFELPKGRHSLKNYAARIGAKTLQDLPYAHDARLSDSQMDVVHTYCGHDLEDTHILFKDLEKAIGIRIAMSNQYHMDVRSKSDAQIAETILVRLIENKRKIKISKPRPEDYVRGVKYIAPDCISFKSQRLRDILELTQEVTYYINPKNGNLIMPPALNDVVIELGSAGMKYKLGMGGLHSQESGVSRYADDEMMLLDIDVGSYYPSLIITQQMIPKKLGPYFLELFTGFKNDRIALKHGDISVIDKMWLPLVDKNDIKGSSALIVAVLKIFLNGTFGKLGSIFSKIFSPELMIRVTLTGQLMLLMLIEEFESRGIEVASANTDGIVIHTPRENEALLDGIVAAWEVNTLMEMEKTEYTSIHSASVNSYIAFTVDGKAKRKGDYAERSLDVTGNDQVCMDAIIAYIKDGTPLRETIMNCDDFLKFTNFQQVAGGAQKGNEVLGKVVRWYYSTQIRGAITRVSGGGKVPMTDGAMPCMTLPKKMPNDIDYGWYEREAAGKLRDMGVNYTADRKPKTGKYRQVCRPTQVTVHYVDTDNIAACGAELKHRHDEWETPKVNNPRVCAACRRVLNAG
;
A
#
# COMPACT_ATOMS: atom_id res chain seq x y z
N MET A 1 14.36 -12.97 26.12
CA MET A 1 13.58 -13.44 24.95
C MET A 1 12.47 -12.45 24.73
N TYR A 2 12.33 -11.91 23.53
CA TYR A 2 11.25 -10.98 23.20
C TYR A 2 9.97 -11.78 22.96
N ASN A 3 8.92 -11.48 23.68
CA ASN A 3 7.59 -12.05 23.53
C ASN A 3 6.62 -11.11 24.23
N TYR A 4 5.32 -11.38 24.14
CA TYR A 4 4.35 -10.70 25.02
C TYR A 4 4.49 -11.21 26.45
N ARG A 5 4.30 -10.30 27.41
CA ARG A 5 4.03 -10.69 28.79
C ARG A 5 2.64 -11.30 28.89
N LYS A 6 2.33 -11.89 30.05
CA LYS A 6 1.04 -12.53 30.30
C LYS A 6 -0.14 -11.59 30.03
N THR A 7 -0.02 -10.31 30.41
CA THR A 7 -1.02 -9.28 30.16
C THR A 7 -0.54 -8.36 29.03
N ARG A 8 -1.42 -8.04 28.08
CA ARG A 8 -1.18 -7.12 26.98
C ARG A 8 -2.15 -5.95 27.09
N LEU A 9 -1.66 -4.73 27.18
CA LEU A 9 -2.47 -3.54 27.39
C LEU A 9 -2.21 -2.52 26.29
N VAL A 10 -3.24 -1.96 25.66
CA VAL A 10 -3.11 -0.68 24.98
C VAL A 10 -3.19 0.43 26.02
N PHE A 11 -2.45 1.53 25.81
CA PHE A 11 -2.50 2.70 26.67
C PHE A 11 -2.37 3.99 25.86
N ASP A 12 -2.93 5.07 26.45
CA ASP A 12 -2.90 6.41 25.91
C ASP A 12 -2.88 7.45 27.03
N ILE A 13 -2.45 8.67 26.71
CA ILE A 13 -2.30 9.76 27.68
C ILE A 13 -2.97 11.03 27.18
N GLU A 14 -3.73 11.69 28.06
CA GLU A 14 -4.26 13.03 27.83
C GLU A 14 -3.68 14.04 28.82
N CYS A 15 -3.28 15.20 28.34
CA CYS A 15 -2.62 16.22 29.14
C CYS A 15 -3.16 17.63 28.86
N PHE A 16 -3.78 18.23 29.89
CA PHE A 16 -4.32 19.59 29.88
C PHE A 16 -3.74 20.40 31.07
N LYS A 17 -4.07 21.69 31.16
CA LYS A 17 -3.54 22.58 32.21
C LYS A 17 -3.83 22.10 33.63
N ASN A 18 -4.95 21.44 33.85
CA ASN A 18 -5.41 20.97 35.15
C ASN A 18 -5.97 19.54 35.13
N TYR A 19 -5.58 18.78 34.13
CA TYR A 19 -6.02 17.40 34.00
C TYR A 19 -4.93 16.56 33.33
N PHE A 20 -4.59 15.46 33.96
CA PHE A 20 -3.72 14.44 33.38
C PHE A 20 -4.35 13.08 33.53
N LEU A 21 -4.40 12.31 32.45
CA LEU A 21 -5.02 11.02 32.39
C LEU A 21 -4.07 10.02 31.75
N VAL A 22 -3.89 8.86 32.39
CA VAL A 22 -3.28 7.66 31.79
C VAL A 22 -4.34 6.57 31.82
N MET A 23 -4.66 6.01 30.66
CA MET A 23 -5.67 4.96 30.56
C MET A 23 -5.10 3.71 29.92
N PHE A 24 -5.45 2.55 30.50
CA PHE A 24 -5.05 1.22 30.00
C PHE A 24 -6.29 0.40 29.67
N ARG A 25 -6.22 -0.38 28.58
CA ARG A 25 -7.26 -1.34 28.19
C ARG A 25 -6.62 -2.67 27.87
N ASP A 26 -7.16 -3.76 28.40
CA ASP A 26 -6.68 -5.10 28.12
C ASP A 26 -6.99 -5.50 26.66
N ILE A 27 -5.98 -6.00 25.95
CA ILE A 27 -6.11 -6.41 24.53
C ILE A 27 -6.91 -7.70 24.40
N ASP A 28 -6.82 -8.59 25.37
CA ASP A 28 -7.47 -9.90 25.36
C ASP A 28 -8.89 -9.85 25.93
N ASP A 29 -9.15 -8.89 26.83
CA ASP A 29 -10.47 -8.60 27.40
C ASP A 29 -10.75 -7.08 27.35
N PRO A 30 -11.23 -6.54 26.22
CA PRO A 30 -11.43 -5.10 26.04
C PRO A 30 -12.43 -4.45 27.00
N SER A 31 -13.20 -5.24 27.78
CA SER A 31 -14.07 -4.73 28.82
C SER A 31 -13.31 -4.26 30.07
N LYS A 32 -12.06 -4.73 30.23
CA LYS A 32 -11.19 -4.32 31.34
C LYS A 32 -10.42 -3.06 30.96
N VAL A 33 -10.88 -1.95 31.53
CA VAL A 33 -10.26 -0.63 31.40
C VAL A 33 -9.87 -0.15 32.80
N LYS A 34 -8.68 0.45 32.89
CA LYS A 34 -8.19 1.10 34.11
C LYS A 34 -7.63 2.47 33.78
N SER A 35 -8.16 3.50 34.45
CA SER A 35 -7.68 4.87 34.38
C SER A 35 -6.99 5.30 35.65
N PHE A 36 -6.02 6.20 35.49
CA PHE A 36 -5.34 6.94 36.55
C PHE A 36 -5.34 8.41 36.13
N GLU A 37 -5.87 9.27 36.95
CA GLU A 37 -6.09 10.66 36.61
C GLU A 37 -5.71 11.61 37.75
N MET A 38 -5.30 12.80 37.42
CA MET A 38 -5.16 13.95 38.32
C MET A 38 -6.13 15.01 37.85
N ARG A 39 -7.11 15.37 38.71
CA ARG A 39 -8.12 16.42 38.48
C ARG A 39 -7.75 17.66 39.30
N GLY A 40 -6.82 18.48 38.78
CA GLY A 40 -6.28 19.65 39.46
C GLY A 40 -4.85 19.46 39.95
N ASP A 41 -4.30 20.49 40.57
CA ASP A 41 -2.90 20.55 40.96
C ASP A 41 -2.58 19.88 42.30
N HIS A 42 -3.60 19.36 43.02
CA HIS A 42 -3.45 18.77 44.35
C HIS A 42 -3.69 17.26 44.40
N GLU A 43 -4.03 16.66 43.25
CA GLU A 43 -4.21 15.22 43.15
C GLU A 43 -2.91 14.55 42.68
N GLU A 44 -2.65 13.36 43.18
CA GLU A 44 -1.49 12.55 42.87
C GLU A 44 -1.93 11.25 42.19
N LEU A 45 -1.10 10.76 41.25
CA LEU A 45 -1.30 9.45 40.63
C LEU A 45 -0.94 8.32 41.60
N ASP A 46 -1.68 7.20 41.54
CA ASP A 46 -1.26 5.97 42.21
C ASP A 46 -0.05 5.34 41.47
N ILE A 47 1.11 5.97 41.65
CA ILE A 47 2.36 5.56 41.00
C ILE A 47 2.75 4.11 41.31
N PRO A 48 2.63 3.62 42.57
CA PRO A 48 2.90 2.20 42.86
C PRO A 48 2.07 1.24 42.02
N LEU A 49 0.77 1.53 41.87
CA LEU A 49 -0.13 0.70 41.08
C LEU A 49 0.16 0.79 39.58
N ILE A 50 0.43 1.98 39.04
CA ILE A 50 0.85 2.15 37.62
C ILE A 50 2.12 1.34 37.36
N ARG A 51 3.13 1.44 38.22
CA ARG A 51 4.37 0.66 38.12
C ARG A 51 4.11 -0.85 38.19
N HIS A 52 3.14 -1.28 38.98
CA HIS A 52 2.73 -2.68 39.05
C HIS A 52 2.16 -3.16 37.69
N PHE A 53 1.26 -2.39 37.06
CA PHE A 53 0.72 -2.67 35.74
C PHE A 53 1.86 -2.78 34.71
N LEU A 54 2.76 -1.80 34.65
CA LEU A 54 3.88 -1.76 33.72
C LEU A 54 4.83 -2.95 33.87
N ARG A 55 5.07 -3.42 35.10
CA ARG A 55 5.93 -4.60 35.36
C ARG A 55 5.31 -5.91 34.89
N GLY A 56 3.98 -6.02 34.99
CA GLY A 56 3.23 -7.24 34.64
C GLY A 56 2.86 -7.38 33.17
N SER A 57 2.96 -6.30 32.39
CA SER A 57 2.33 -6.21 31.10
C SER A 57 3.32 -5.86 29.97
N THR A 58 2.97 -6.24 28.74
CA THR A 58 3.46 -5.57 27.52
C THR A 58 2.48 -4.45 27.21
N VAL A 59 2.94 -3.20 27.23
CA VAL A 59 2.11 -2.04 26.90
C VAL A 59 2.29 -1.65 25.43
N VAL A 60 1.20 -1.28 24.80
CA VAL A 60 1.12 -0.94 23.38
C VAL A 60 0.53 0.45 23.21
N SER A 61 1.12 1.30 22.39
CA SER A 61 0.60 2.62 22.10
C SER A 61 0.73 2.97 20.62
N PHE A 62 0.19 4.09 20.22
CA PHE A 62 0.38 4.67 18.90
C PHE A 62 1.18 5.97 19.00
N ASN A 63 2.41 5.99 18.47
CA ASN A 63 3.36 7.11 18.56
C ASN A 63 3.89 7.37 19.98
N GLY A 64 3.72 6.42 20.89
CA GLY A 64 4.06 6.59 22.29
C GLY A 64 5.54 6.76 22.58
N ASN A 65 6.43 6.25 21.73
CA ASN A 65 7.86 6.53 21.84
C ASN A 65 8.17 8.03 21.76
N ASN A 66 7.35 8.81 21.06
CA ASN A 66 7.55 10.23 20.86
C ASN A 66 6.80 11.11 21.87
N TYR A 67 5.77 10.59 22.54
CA TYR A 67 4.96 11.39 23.45
C TYR A 67 4.60 10.65 24.74
N ASP A 68 3.85 9.54 24.67
CA ASP A 68 3.26 8.90 25.86
C ASP A 68 4.31 8.35 26.83
N ILE A 69 5.39 7.74 26.31
CA ILE A 69 6.46 7.20 27.17
C ILE A 69 7.23 8.31 27.88
N PRO A 70 7.72 9.38 27.21
CA PRO A 70 8.31 10.53 27.90
C PRO A 70 7.40 11.15 28.95
N MET A 71 6.12 11.37 28.61
CA MET A 71 5.15 11.95 29.55
C MET A 71 4.85 11.04 30.73
N LEU A 72 4.71 9.71 30.48
CA LEU A 72 4.52 8.72 31.53
C LEU A 72 5.72 8.69 32.48
N MET A 73 6.96 8.73 31.96
CA MET A 73 8.15 8.71 32.82
C MET A 73 8.19 9.97 33.72
N LEU A 74 7.83 11.14 33.19
CA LEU A 74 7.78 12.36 33.96
C LEU A 74 6.64 12.29 35.03
N ALA A 75 5.48 11.78 34.68
CA ALA A 75 4.38 11.57 35.62
C ALA A 75 4.75 10.61 36.75
N LEU A 76 5.51 9.55 36.44
CA LEU A 76 6.01 8.59 37.45
C LEU A 76 7.12 9.17 38.35
N ASP A 77 7.64 10.37 38.04
CA ASP A 77 8.57 11.14 38.86
C ASP A 77 7.87 12.18 39.72
N ASN A 78 6.57 12.03 39.97
CA ASN A 78 5.69 12.90 40.77
C ASN A 78 5.49 14.32 40.19
N ALA A 79 5.55 14.49 38.89
CA ALA A 79 5.26 15.79 38.27
C ALA A 79 3.77 16.16 38.42
N THR A 80 3.49 17.42 38.72
CA THR A 80 2.16 18.01 38.80
C THR A 80 1.51 18.19 37.43
N CYS A 81 0.18 18.38 37.35
CA CYS A 81 -0.49 18.71 36.09
C CYS A 81 0.14 19.90 35.36
N HIS A 82 0.54 20.94 36.11
CA HIS A 82 1.18 22.12 35.54
C HIS A 82 2.55 21.79 34.89
N GLU A 83 3.40 21.02 35.55
CA GLU A 83 4.70 20.59 35.05
C GLU A 83 4.56 19.66 33.84
N LEU A 84 3.62 18.70 33.89
CA LEU A 84 3.31 17.81 32.79
C LEU A 84 2.82 18.61 31.57
N LYS A 85 1.96 19.60 31.77
CA LYS A 85 1.49 20.44 30.66
C LYS A 85 2.62 21.27 30.04
N ALA A 86 3.48 21.86 30.85
CA ALA A 86 4.64 22.60 30.37
C ALA A 86 5.57 21.69 29.55
N ALA A 87 5.82 20.48 30.02
CA ALA A 87 6.61 19.45 29.33
C ALA A 87 5.97 18.99 28.02
N SER A 88 4.64 18.77 28.03
CA SER A 88 3.87 18.45 26.82
C SER A 88 4.01 19.53 25.74
N ASP A 89 3.91 20.81 26.14
CA ASP A 89 4.08 21.93 25.20
C ASP A 89 5.49 21.98 24.59
N VAL A 90 6.51 21.64 25.36
CA VAL A 90 7.89 21.52 24.83
C VAL A 90 8.00 20.42 23.77
N ILE A 91 7.39 19.25 23.99
CA ILE A 91 7.39 18.17 23.01
C ILE A 91 6.63 18.60 21.74
N ILE A 92 5.43 19.18 21.89
CA ILE A 92 4.52 19.45 20.76
C ILE A 92 4.94 20.69 20.00
N GLN A 93 5.19 21.83 20.69
CA GLN A 93 5.46 23.13 20.05
C GLN A 93 6.91 23.23 19.60
N ASN A 94 7.87 22.82 20.45
CA ASN A 94 9.30 22.89 20.12
C ASN A 94 9.80 21.67 19.35
N ARG A 95 8.94 20.67 19.15
CA ARG A 95 9.29 19.40 18.47
C ARG A 95 10.51 18.73 19.08
N MET A 96 10.62 18.79 20.40
CA MET A 96 11.73 18.18 21.12
C MET A 96 11.73 16.67 20.90
N LYS A 97 12.89 16.12 20.62
CA LYS A 97 13.02 14.68 20.43
C LYS A 97 12.93 13.94 21.78
N PRO A 98 12.36 12.74 21.81
CA PRO A 98 12.13 12.00 23.05
C PRO A 98 13.38 11.84 23.91
N TRP A 99 14.52 11.54 23.32
CA TRP A 99 15.76 11.32 24.04
C TRP A 99 16.44 12.62 24.53
N ASP A 100 16.22 13.75 23.86
CA ASP A 100 16.61 15.06 24.34
C ASP A 100 15.74 15.45 25.55
N PHE A 101 14.43 15.17 25.46
CA PHE A 101 13.49 15.34 26.57
C PHE A 101 13.90 14.51 27.80
N MET A 102 14.11 13.20 27.62
CA MET A 102 14.53 12.33 28.73
C MET A 102 15.83 12.82 29.42
N ARG A 103 16.77 13.33 28.62
CA ARG A 103 18.03 13.89 29.15
C ARG A 103 17.82 15.20 29.90
N GLU A 104 16.99 16.11 29.36
CA GLU A 104 16.72 17.42 29.95
C GLU A 104 16.01 17.29 31.30
N TYR A 105 15.05 16.36 31.39
CA TYR A 105 14.32 16.09 32.64
C TYR A 105 15.00 15.06 33.54
N GLY A 106 16.18 14.57 33.19
CA GLY A 106 16.92 13.60 34.02
C GLY A 106 16.26 12.21 34.11
N LEU A 107 15.38 11.88 33.16
CA LEU A 107 14.58 10.66 33.17
C LEU A 107 15.27 9.48 32.49
N SER A 108 14.90 8.28 32.88
CA SER A 108 15.36 7.04 32.24
C SER A 108 14.21 6.05 32.05
N ILE A 109 14.28 5.29 30.97
CA ILE A 109 13.29 4.21 30.73
C ILE A 109 13.67 3.02 31.63
N PRO A 110 12.78 2.61 32.55
CA PRO A 110 13.07 1.47 33.43
C PRO A 110 13.19 0.17 32.65
N SER A 111 14.12 -0.70 33.07
CA SER A 111 14.35 -2.00 32.43
C SER A 111 13.13 -2.95 32.49
N TYR A 112 12.17 -2.68 33.37
CA TYR A 112 10.93 -3.45 33.46
C TYR A 112 9.85 -2.99 32.49
N LEU A 113 10.02 -1.83 31.85
CA LEU A 113 9.04 -1.37 30.84
C LEU A 113 9.20 -2.21 29.56
N ASP A 114 8.12 -2.90 29.19
CA ASP A 114 8.01 -3.64 27.96
C ASP A 114 6.98 -2.96 27.05
N HIS A 115 7.45 -2.26 26.01
CA HIS A 115 6.62 -1.39 25.19
C HIS A 115 6.73 -1.71 23.69
N ILE A 116 5.60 -1.65 22.99
CA ILE A 116 5.50 -1.73 21.53
C ILE A 116 4.75 -0.51 21.01
N ASP A 117 5.41 0.25 20.14
CA ASP A 117 4.81 1.40 19.45
C ASP A 117 4.37 0.98 18.04
N LEU A 118 3.10 1.19 17.73
CA LEU A 118 2.50 0.79 16.45
C LEU A 118 2.79 1.77 15.31
N PHE A 119 3.26 2.98 15.59
CA PHE A 119 3.34 4.09 14.63
C PHE A 119 4.13 3.79 13.35
N GLU A 120 5.23 3.07 13.46
CA GLU A 120 6.12 2.78 12.33
C GLU A 120 5.77 1.44 11.62
N LEU A 121 4.80 0.67 12.13
CA LEU A 121 4.50 -0.67 11.58
C LEU A 121 3.71 -0.62 10.27
N PRO A 122 2.64 0.18 10.12
CA PRO A 122 1.94 0.31 8.86
C PRO A 122 2.79 1.05 7.83
N LYS A 123 2.54 0.82 6.55
CA LYS A 123 3.14 1.63 5.49
C LYS A 123 2.51 3.02 5.47
N GLY A 124 3.33 4.01 5.21
CA GLY A 124 2.91 5.41 5.28
C GLY A 124 2.99 5.98 6.70
N ARG A 125 2.74 7.26 6.83
CA ARG A 125 2.73 7.97 8.11
C ARG A 125 1.42 8.72 8.26
N HIS A 126 0.42 8.02 8.75
CA HIS A 126 -0.90 8.58 8.98
C HIS A 126 -1.17 8.70 10.48
N SER A 127 -2.16 9.50 10.85
CA SER A 127 -2.65 9.57 12.23
C SER A 127 -3.39 8.30 12.62
N LEU A 128 -3.52 8.04 13.93
CA LEU A 128 -4.33 6.95 14.46
C LEU A 128 -5.75 6.97 13.88
N LYS A 129 -6.39 8.13 13.86
CA LYS A 129 -7.75 8.30 13.30
C LYS A 129 -7.85 7.96 11.82
N ASN A 130 -6.78 8.20 11.06
CA ASN A 130 -6.75 7.83 9.64
C ASN A 130 -6.69 6.30 9.48
N TYR A 131 -5.83 5.61 10.24
CA TYR A 131 -5.81 4.15 10.25
C TYR A 131 -7.12 3.57 10.77
N ALA A 132 -7.66 4.12 11.86
CA ALA A 132 -8.94 3.73 12.42
C ALA A 132 -10.08 3.82 11.39
N ALA A 133 -10.13 4.90 10.60
CA ALA A 133 -11.08 5.04 9.51
C ALA A 133 -10.93 3.94 8.44
N ARG A 134 -9.69 3.57 8.09
CA ARG A 134 -9.40 2.52 7.10
C ARG A 134 -9.87 1.14 7.57
N ILE A 135 -9.66 0.81 8.83
CA ILE A 135 -10.03 -0.51 9.38
C ILE A 135 -11.44 -0.54 9.97
N GLY A 136 -12.24 0.50 9.76
CA GLY A 136 -13.65 0.51 10.10
C GLY A 136 -13.97 0.76 11.58
N ALA A 137 -13.18 1.58 12.28
CA ALA A 137 -13.46 2.00 13.64
C ALA A 137 -14.89 2.54 13.79
N LYS A 138 -15.53 2.19 14.90
CA LYS A 138 -16.92 2.55 15.16
C LYS A 138 -17.13 4.04 15.24
N THR A 139 -16.25 4.76 15.94
CA THR A 139 -16.35 6.21 16.17
C THR A 139 -15.06 6.90 15.74
N LEU A 140 -15.17 7.99 15.00
CA LEU A 140 -14.06 8.88 14.66
C LEU A 140 -14.33 10.21 15.37
N GLN A 141 -13.48 10.59 16.30
CA GLN A 141 -13.64 11.79 17.09
C GLN A 141 -12.29 12.47 17.27
N ASP A 142 -12.22 13.78 17.05
CA ASP A 142 -11.05 14.59 17.41
C ASP A 142 -11.13 15.01 18.88
N LEU A 143 -9.99 15.47 19.41
CA LEU A 143 -9.90 16.00 20.77
C LEU A 143 -10.96 17.09 20.96
N PRO A 144 -11.86 16.96 21.95
CA PRO A 144 -13.05 17.81 22.05
C PRO A 144 -12.74 19.25 22.50
N TYR A 145 -11.58 19.48 23.10
CA TYR A 145 -11.16 20.77 23.61
C TYR A 145 -9.77 21.14 23.13
N ALA A 146 -9.46 22.44 23.12
CA ALA A 146 -8.11 22.90 22.82
C ALA A 146 -7.13 22.34 23.85
N HIS A 147 -5.96 21.88 23.39
CA HIS A 147 -4.94 21.23 24.23
C HIS A 147 -4.42 22.11 25.37
N ASP A 148 -4.59 23.44 25.29
CA ASP A 148 -4.24 24.42 26.30
C ASP A 148 -5.42 24.88 27.15
N ALA A 149 -6.58 24.22 27.06
CA ALA A 149 -7.76 24.54 27.88
C ALA A 149 -7.53 24.21 29.36
N ARG A 150 -8.23 24.95 30.25
CA ARG A 150 -8.47 24.53 31.61
C ARG A 150 -9.86 23.93 31.66
N LEU A 151 -9.97 22.67 32.07
CA LEU A 151 -11.19 21.90 32.00
C LEU A 151 -12.03 22.00 33.30
N SER A 152 -13.37 22.01 33.17
CA SER A 152 -14.26 21.71 34.27
C SER A 152 -14.38 20.19 34.46
N ASP A 153 -14.92 19.75 35.60
CA ASP A 153 -15.08 18.31 35.87
C ASP A 153 -15.89 17.59 34.78
N SER A 154 -16.98 18.19 34.31
CA SER A 154 -17.77 17.63 33.22
C SER A 154 -17.02 17.56 31.89
N GLN A 155 -16.10 18.48 31.64
CA GLN A 155 -15.22 18.43 30.45
C GLN A 155 -14.13 17.37 30.60
N MET A 156 -13.63 17.15 31.82
CA MET A 156 -12.69 16.05 32.11
C MET A 156 -13.34 14.67 31.81
N ASP A 157 -14.64 14.50 32.18
CA ASP A 157 -15.39 13.28 31.86
C ASP A 157 -15.54 13.05 30.33
N VAL A 158 -15.71 14.14 29.58
CA VAL A 158 -15.74 14.07 28.10
C VAL A 158 -14.38 13.65 27.56
N VAL A 159 -13.27 14.19 28.09
CA VAL A 159 -11.91 13.81 27.68
C VAL A 159 -11.61 12.36 28.08
N HIS A 160 -12.06 11.92 29.26
CA HIS A 160 -11.94 10.52 29.67
C HIS A 160 -12.62 9.56 28.68
N THR A 161 -13.84 9.91 28.23
CA THR A 161 -14.57 9.13 27.21
C THR A 161 -13.82 9.15 25.86
N TYR A 162 -13.28 10.31 25.47
CA TYR A 162 -12.49 10.46 24.25
C TYR A 162 -11.23 9.57 24.27
N CYS A 163 -10.45 9.57 25.36
CA CYS A 163 -9.30 8.69 25.53
C CYS A 163 -9.70 7.20 25.40
N GLY A 164 -10.89 6.83 25.89
CA GLY A 164 -11.45 5.49 25.69
C GLY A 164 -11.66 5.12 24.21
N HIS A 165 -12.05 6.09 23.36
CA HIS A 165 -12.14 5.88 21.90
C HIS A 165 -10.75 5.70 21.26
N ASP A 166 -9.74 6.46 21.69
CA ASP A 166 -8.38 6.32 21.19
C ASP A 166 -7.74 4.98 21.57
N LEU A 167 -8.06 4.48 22.76
CA LEU A 167 -7.69 3.11 23.15
C LEU A 167 -8.40 2.05 22.29
N GLU A 168 -9.66 2.25 21.91
CA GLU A 168 -10.37 1.35 20.99
C GLU A 168 -9.73 1.36 19.60
N ASP A 169 -9.41 2.54 19.07
CA ASP A 169 -8.73 2.71 17.80
C ASP A 169 -7.34 2.02 17.81
N THR A 170 -6.58 2.19 18.90
CA THR A 170 -5.27 1.54 19.06
C THR A 170 -5.42 0.01 19.21
N HIS A 171 -6.46 -0.46 19.88
CA HIS A 171 -6.75 -1.89 20.02
C HIS A 171 -7.06 -2.55 18.67
N ILE A 172 -7.98 -1.98 17.88
CA ILE A 172 -8.31 -2.57 16.57
C ILE A 172 -7.11 -2.51 15.61
N LEU A 173 -6.31 -1.45 15.67
CA LEU A 173 -5.06 -1.36 14.90
C LEU A 173 -4.05 -2.44 15.33
N PHE A 174 -3.90 -2.68 16.63
CA PHE A 174 -3.06 -3.77 17.13
C PHE A 174 -3.52 -5.12 16.59
N LYS A 175 -4.82 -5.40 16.60
CA LYS A 175 -5.38 -6.65 16.07
C LYS A 175 -5.10 -6.85 14.59
N ASP A 176 -5.23 -5.80 13.79
CA ASP A 176 -4.88 -5.82 12.36
C ASP A 176 -3.38 -6.06 12.13
N LEU A 177 -2.53 -5.53 12.99
CA LEU A 177 -1.07 -5.65 12.93
C LEU A 177 -0.51 -6.88 13.67
N GLU A 178 -1.32 -7.70 14.33
CA GLU A 178 -0.84 -8.78 15.22
C GLU A 178 0.12 -9.76 14.51
N LYS A 179 -0.18 -10.09 13.25
CA LYS A 179 0.71 -10.91 12.41
C LYS A 179 2.06 -10.23 12.14
N ALA A 180 2.03 -8.92 11.84
CA ALA A 180 3.25 -8.15 11.59
C ALA A 180 4.12 -8.01 12.85
N ILE A 181 3.48 -7.87 14.02
CA ILE A 181 4.16 -7.84 15.33
C ILE A 181 4.77 -9.23 15.64
N GLY A 182 4.06 -10.31 15.35
CA GLY A 182 4.57 -11.68 15.50
C GLY A 182 5.88 -11.91 14.72
N ILE A 183 5.93 -11.46 13.47
CA ILE A 183 7.16 -11.49 12.66
C ILE A 183 8.28 -10.70 13.35
N ARG A 184 8.00 -9.51 13.87
CA ARG A 184 8.98 -8.65 14.57
C ARG A 184 9.48 -9.26 15.87
N ILE A 185 8.61 -9.93 16.63
CA ILE A 185 9.00 -10.70 17.82
C ILE A 185 9.98 -11.81 17.45
N ALA A 186 9.67 -12.58 16.41
CA ALA A 186 10.54 -13.63 15.90
C ALA A 186 11.92 -13.06 15.50
N MET A 187 11.95 -11.97 14.74
CA MET A 187 13.19 -11.30 14.35
C MET A 187 13.95 -10.71 15.54
N SER A 188 13.25 -10.18 16.53
CA SER A 188 13.87 -9.66 17.76
C SER A 188 14.60 -10.76 18.52
N ASN A 189 14.01 -11.94 18.62
CA ASN A 189 14.60 -13.11 19.25
C ASN A 189 15.78 -13.65 18.45
N GLN A 190 15.60 -13.77 17.12
CA GLN A 190 16.62 -14.28 16.19
C GLN A 190 17.92 -13.47 16.27
N TYR A 191 17.81 -12.13 16.28
CA TYR A 191 18.96 -11.25 16.21
C TYR A 191 19.34 -10.60 17.54
N HIS A 192 18.67 -10.98 18.64
CA HIS A 192 18.87 -10.42 19.98
C HIS A 192 18.80 -8.89 20.02
N MET A 193 17.82 -8.32 19.31
CA MET A 193 17.61 -6.88 19.17
C MET A 193 16.11 -6.57 19.17
N ASP A 194 15.66 -5.61 19.97
CA ASP A 194 14.25 -5.21 19.90
C ASP A 194 13.94 -4.44 18.60
N VAL A 195 13.19 -5.08 17.73
CA VAL A 195 12.71 -4.49 16.47
C VAL A 195 11.17 -4.43 16.41
N ARG A 196 10.47 -4.69 17.51
CA ARG A 196 9.00 -4.79 17.55
C ARG A 196 8.29 -3.50 17.12
N SER A 197 8.88 -2.34 17.39
CA SER A 197 8.35 -1.01 17.05
C SER A 197 8.97 -0.40 15.77
N LYS A 198 9.63 -1.21 14.93
CA LYS A 198 10.34 -0.70 13.75
C LYS A 198 9.57 -0.99 12.46
N SER A 199 9.65 -0.06 11.49
CA SER A 199 9.21 -0.33 10.12
C SER A 199 10.07 -1.40 9.44
N ASP A 200 9.54 -2.04 8.39
CA ASP A 200 10.26 -3.06 7.62
C ASP A 200 11.63 -2.57 7.15
N ALA A 201 11.70 -1.34 6.65
CA ALA A 201 12.95 -0.75 6.19
C ALA A 201 13.94 -0.46 7.34
N GLN A 202 13.45 -0.06 8.52
CA GLN A 202 14.29 0.12 9.71
C GLN A 202 14.81 -1.22 10.25
N ILE A 203 14.02 -2.28 10.19
CA ILE A 203 14.41 -3.63 10.57
C ILE A 203 15.55 -4.12 9.67
N ALA A 204 15.33 -4.05 8.34
CA ALA A 204 16.34 -4.47 7.36
C ALA A 204 17.67 -3.74 7.59
N GLU A 205 17.65 -2.41 7.73
CA GLU A 205 18.84 -1.63 8.03
C GLU A 205 19.51 -2.05 9.34
N THR A 206 18.72 -2.14 10.43
CA THR A 206 19.24 -2.39 11.77
C THR A 206 19.96 -3.73 11.85
N ILE A 207 19.36 -4.78 11.29
CA ILE A 207 19.91 -6.14 11.35
C ILE A 207 21.08 -6.29 10.36
N LEU A 208 20.93 -5.81 9.12
CA LEU A 208 21.99 -5.88 8.12
C LEU A 208 23.27 -5.17 8.61
N VAL A 209 23.13 -3.94 9.12
CA VAL A 209 24.26 -3.20 9.70
C VAL A 209 24.91 -3.99 10.84
N ARG A 210 24.11 -4.58 11.74
CA ARG A 210 24.63 -5.37 12.87
C ARG A 210 25.41 -6.59 12.40
N LEU A 211 24.90 -7.33 11.42
CA LEU A 211 25.58 -8.50 10.87
C LEU A 211 26.92 -8.10 10.23
N ILE A 212 26.95 -7.03 9.45
CA ILE A 212 28.16 -6.52 8.78
C ILE A 212 29.16 -5.98 9.82
N GLU A 213 28.71 -5.16 10.79
CA GLU A 213 29.58 -4.65 11.85
C GLU A 213 30.23 -5.78 12.63
N ASN A 214 29.47 -6.82 12.98
CA ASN A 214 29.98 -7.99 13.70
C ASN A 214 31.00 -8.78 12.88
N LYS A 215 30.72 -9.03 11.60
CA LYS A 215 31.62 -9.79 10.71
C LYS A 215 32.90 -9.03 10.42
N ARG A 216 32.81 -7.75 10.11
CA ARG A 216 33.95 -6.93 9.70
C ARG A 216 34.67 -6.24 10.85
N LYS A 217 34.12 -6.32 12.08
CA LYS A 217 34.67 -5.65 13.28
C LYS A 217 34.85 -4.14 13.09
N ILE A 218 33.89 -3.49 12.41
CA ILE A 218 33.85 -2.04 12.17
C ILE A 218 32.57 -1.45 12.76
N LYS A 219 32.52 -0.11 12.83
CA LYS A 219 31.29 0.66 13.08
C LYS A 219 30.88 1.39 11.82
N ILE A 220 29.62 1.28 11.45
CA ILE A 220 29.02 1.94 10.30
C ILE A 220 28.27 3.17 10.81
N SER A 221 28.71 4.37 10.39
CA SER A 221 28.08 5.65 10.73
C SER A 221 27.03 6.07 9.71
N LYS A 222 26.11 6.92 10.13
CA LYS A 222 25.21 7.64 9.21
C LYS A 222 26.03 8.52 8.25
N PRO A 223 25.46 8.89 7.08
CA PRO A 223 26.10 9.82 6.17
C PRO A 223 26.22 11.21 6.83
N ARG A 224 27.26 11.97 6.47
CA ARG A 224 27.43 13.35 6.82
C ARG A 224 26.88 14.27 5.73
N PRO A 225 26.62 15.57 6.00
CA PRO A 225 26.12 16.49 4.99
C PRO A 225 26.91 16.49 3.68
N GLU A 226 28.24 16.38 3.76
CA GLU A 226 29.12 16.31 2.60
C GLU A 226 28.94 15.04 1.74
N ASP A 227 28.39 13.98 2.31
CA ASP A 227 28.17 12.70 1.58
C ASP A 227 26.98 12.79 0.62
N TYR A 228 26.04 13.71 0.79
CA TYR A 228 24.83 13.82 -0.03
C TYR A 228 24.68 15.13 -0.82
N VAL A 229 25.65 16.03 -0.74
CA VAL A 229 25.68 17.27 -1.55
C VAL A 229 26.30 17.01 -2.93
N ARG A 230 27.10 15.94 -3.07
CA ARG A 230 27.79 15.61 -4.32
C ARG A 230 26.83 15.03 -5.36
N GLY A 231 26.92 15.55 -6.59
CA GLY A 231 26.23 14.94 -7.73
C GLY A 231 26.77 13.54 -8.02
N VAL A 232 25.87 12.67 -8.51
CA VAL A 232 26.15 11.27 -8.87
C VAL A 232 25.97 11.12 -10.37
N LYS A 233 26.90 10.41 -11.02
CA LYS A 233 26.79 9.99 -12.42
C LYS A 233 26.30 8.54 -12.48
N TYR A 234 25.44 8.26 -13.45
CA TYR A 234 25.04 6.90 -13.79
C TYR A 234 26.06 6.29 -14.78
N ILE A 235 26.35 5.02 -14.59
CA ILE A 235 27.14 4.21 -15.52
C ILE A 235 26.31 2.97 -15.81
N ALA A 236 25.94 2.82 -17.08
CA ALA A 236 25.18 1.66 -17.55
C ALA A 236 26.07 0.40 -17.55
N PRO A 237 25.54 -0.77 -17.16
CA PRO A 237 26.24 -2.04 -17.36
C PRO A 237 26.26 -2.43 -18.84
N ASP A 238 27.26 -3.24 -19.22
CA ASP A 238 27.55 -3.64 -20.61
C ASP A 238 26.39 -4.42 -21.26
N CYS A 239 25.51 -5.04 -20.47
CA CYS A 239 24.34 -5.76 -20.99
C CYS A 239 23.26 -4.83 -21.57
N ILE A 240 23.33 -3.51 -21.33
CA ILE A 240 22.36 -2.57 -21.87
C ILE A 240 22.77 -2.12 -23.28
N SER A 241 21.95 -2.47 -24.25
CA SER A 241 22.11 -2.04 -25.64
C SER A 241 20.76 -1.84 -26.31
N PHE A 242 20.66 -0.87 -27.22
CA PHE A 242 19.43 -0.55 -27.95
C PHE A 242 19.64 -0.59 -29.45
N LYS A 243 18.63 -1.00 -30.19
CA LYS A 243 18.62 -1.03 -31.66
C LYS A 243 18.27 0.34 -32.26
N SER A 244 17.28 1.03 -31.66
CA SER A 244 16.85 2.34 -32.17
C SER A 244 17.81 3.46 -31.74
N GLN A 245 18.03 4.42 -32.63
CA GLN A 245 18.86 5.58 -32.33
C GLN A 245 18.31 6.37 -31.15
N ARG A 246 17.00 6.56 -31.12
CA ARG A 246 16.32 7.28 -30.01
C ARG A 246 16.64 6.71 -28.65
N LEU A 247 16.60 5.39 -28.44
CA LEU A 247 16.92 4.77 -27.16
C LEU A 247 18.41 4.82 -26.84
N ARG A 248 19.29 4.79 -27.86
CA ARG A 248 20.73 5.04 -27.68
C ARG A 248 20.98 6.47 -27.17
N ASP A 249 20.32 7.46 -27.76
CA ASP A 249 20.43 8.87 -27.33
C ASP A 249 19.95 9.06 -25.90
N ILE A 250 18.88 8.35 -25.52
CA ILE A 250 18.36 8.37 -24.14
C ILE A 250 19.35 7.69 -23.17
N LEU A 251 19.93 6.57 -23.55
CA LEU A 251 20.97 5.91 -22.76
C LEU A 251 22.16 6.86 -22.53
N GLU A 252 22.64 7.52 -23.55
CA GLU A 252 23.71 8.51 -23.47
C GLU A 252 23.32 9.65 -22.54
N LEU A 253 22.14 10.24 -22.74
CA LEU A 253 21.61 11.30 -21.88
C LEU A 253 21.55 10.89 -20.40
N THR A 254 21.12 9.64 -20.10
CA THR A 254 21.09 9.16 -18.70
C THR A 254 22.47 9.12 -18.04
N GLN A 255 23.55 8.93 -18.83
CA GLN A 255 24.93 8.90 -18.36
C GLN A 255 25.57 10.29 -18.32
N GLU A 256 25.15 11.21 -19.20
CA GLU A 256 25.66 12.57 -19.24
C GLU A 256 25.16 13.47 -18.11
N VAL A 257 23.89 13.29 -17.69
CA VAL A 257 23.31 14.11 -16.63
C VAL A 257 23.90 13.81 -15.26
N THR A 258 23.79 14.77 -14.34
CA THR A 258 24.17 14.59 -12.94
C THR A 258 22.94 14.54 -12.07
N TYR A 259 22.86 13.52 -11.22
CA TYR A 259 21.76 13.29 -10.29
C TYR A 259 22.09 13.89 -8.93
N TYR A 260 21.18 14.64 -8.38
CA TYR A 260 21.33 15.28 -7.06
C TYR A 260 20.31 14.75 -6.06
N ILE A 261 20.65 14.83 -4.80
CA ILE A 261 19.77 14.49 -3.69
C ILE A 261 19.31 15.76 -3.00
N ASN A 262 18.04 15.83 -2.69
CA ASN A 262 17.50 16.92 -1.88
C ASN A 262 18.03 16.80 -0.44
N PRO A 263 18.82 17.77 0.05
CA PRO A 263 19.44 17.66 1.36
C PRO A 263 18.45 17.76 2.52
N LYS A 264 17.21 18.18 2.28
CA LYS A 264 16.18 18.30 3.31
C LYS A 264 15.47 16.98 3.60
N ASN A 265 15.20 16.18 2.57
CA ASN A 265 14.39 14.96 2.69
C ASN A 265 15.07 13.69 2.16
N GLY A 266 16.23 13.82 1.52
CA GLY A 266 16.97 12.68 0.97
C GLY A 266 16.43 12.14 -0.34
N ASN A 267 15.40 12.74 -0.93
CA ASN A 267 14.83 12.27 -2.20
C ASN A 267 15.75 12.60 -3.37
N LEU A 268 15.86 11.69 -4.31
CA LEU A 268 16.50 11.97 -5.59
C LEU A 268 15.72 13.02 -6.37
N ILE A 269 16.44 13.92 -7.01
CA ILE A 269 15.89 14.97 -7.88
C ILE A 269 16.05 14.49 -9.32
N MET A 270 14.94 14.41 -10.06
CA MET A 270 14.99 14.11 -11.48
C MET A 270 15.75 15.24 -12.21
N PRO A 271 16.79 14.92 -12.99
CA PRO A 271 17.47 15.92 -13.80
C PRO A 271 16.51 16.58 -14.80
N PRO A 272 16.51 17.92 -14.93
CA PRO A 272 15.58 18.60 -15.85
C PRO A 272 15.60 18.05 -17.26
N ALA A 273 16.77 17.71 -17.79
CA ALA A 273 16.91 17.14 -19.13
C ALA A 273 16.19 15.79 -19.34
N LEU A 274 15.94 15.03 -18.28
CA LEU A 274 15.21 13.76 -18.33
C LEU A 274 13.72 13.91 -17.95
N ASN A 275 13.36 14.97 -17.26
CA ASN A 275 12.00 15.12 -16.75
C ASN A 275 10.94 15.18 -17.84
N ASP A 276 11.26 15.78 -18.99
CA ASP A 276 10.34 15.99 -20.09
C ASP A 276 10.52 14.95 -21.23
N VAL A 277 11.42 13.96 -21.03
CA VAL A 277 11.63 12.91 -22.01
C VAL A 277 10.45 11.94 -22.00
N VAL A 278 9.74 11.88 -23.10
CA VAL A 278 8.71 10.88 -23.39
C VAL A 278 9.24 9.93 -24.45
N ILE A 279 9.24 8.65 -24.16
CA ILE A 279 9.70 7.58 -25.04
C ILE A 279 8.46 6.98 -25.70
N GLU A 280 8.38 7.04 -27.02
CA GLU A 280 7.26 6.46 -27.77
C GLU A 280 7.80 5.26 -28.57
N LEU A 281 7.21 4.08 -28.36
CA LEU A 281 7.61 2.82 -28.98
C LEU A 281 6.37 2.10 -29.53
N GLY A 282 6.62 1.24 -30.53
CA GLY A 282 5.62 0.40 -31.14
C GLY A 282 4.68 1.10 -32.12
N SER A 283 3.93 0.29 -32.88
CA SER A 283 2.97 0.78 -33.88
C SER A 283 1.74 1.44 -33.24
N ALA A 284 1.42 1.08 -32.01
CA ALA A 284 0.33 1.66 -31.22
C ALA A 284 0.74 3.00 -30.59
N GLY A 285 2.02 3.40 -30.65
CA GLY A 285 2.51 4.66 -30.08
C GLY A 285 2.46 4.71 -28.56
N MET A 286 2.68 3.57 -27.88
CA MET A 286 2.72 3.55 -26.41
C MET A 286 3.83 4.46 -25.91
N LYS A 287 3.50 5.27 -24.92
CA LYS A 287 4.41 6.24 -24.32
C LYS A 287 4.93 5.74 -22.98
N TYR A 288 6.23 5.92 -22.76
CA TYR A 288 6.89 5.55 -21.50
C TYR A 288 7.61 6.76 -20.92
N LYS A 289 7.72 6.79 -19.61
CA LYS A 289 8.46 7.82 -18.88
C LYS A 289 9.41 7.17 -17.88
N LEU A 290 10.65 7.66 -17.87
CA LEU A 290 11.62 7.33 -16.83
C LEU A 290 11.22 8.03 -15.52
N GLY A 291 11.11 7.29 -14.44
CA GLY A 291 10.81 7.80 -13.12
C GLY A 291 11.99 7.68 -12.16
N MET A 292 11.92 8.32 -10.98
CA MET A 292 12.95 8.12 -9.96
C MET A 292 12.84 6.75 -9.28
N GLY A 293 11.69 6.08 -9.38
CA GLY A 293 11.45 4.76 -8.81
C GLY A 293 11.39 3.62 -9.83
N GLY A 294 10.91 3.87 -11.04
CA GLY A 294 10.73 2.85 -12.06
C GLY A 294 10.24 3.41 -13.38
N LEU A 295 10.20 2.58 -14.41
CA LEU A 295 9.63 2.87 -15.72
C LEU A 295 8.09 2.79 -15.60
N HIS A 296 7.39 3.74 -16.24
CA HIS A 296 5.94 3.73 -16.33
C HIS A 296 5.47 4.02 -17.76
N SER A 297 4.59 3.17 -18.27
CA SER A 297 3.78 3.49 -19.44
C SER A 297 2.73 4.56 -19.12
N GLN A 298 2.22 5.22 -20.15
CA GLN A 298 1.28 6.33 -20.02
C GLN A 298 -0.07 6.00 -20.67
N GLU A 299 -0.52 4.76 -20.49
CA GLU A 299 -1.84 4.36 -20.94
C GLU A 299 -2.96 5.03 -20.13
N SER A 300 -4.11 5.21 -20.78
CA SER A 300 -5.34 5.71 -20.17
C SER A 300 -6.55 5.12 -20.87
N GLY A 301 -7.50 4.58 -20.11
CA GLY A 301 -8.73 4.01 -20.64
C GLY A 301 -8.50 2.77 -21.51
N VAL A 302 -7.62 1.88 -21.12
CA VAL A 302 -7.24 0.70 -21.90
C VAL A 302 -7.90 -0.55 -21.35
N SER A 303 -8.68 -1.25 -22.19
CA SER A 303 -9.21 -2.59 -21.90
C SER A 303 -8.70 -3.59 -22.91
N ARG A 304 -8.18 -4.72 -22.44
CA ARG A 304 -7.73 -5.85 -23.26
C ARG A 304 -8.30 -7.15 -22.71
N TYR A 305 -8.62 -8.06 -23.62
CA TYR A 305 -9.19 -9.37 -23.32
C TYR A 305 -8.34 -10.45 -23.98
N ALA A 306 -8.17 -11.57 -23.28
CA ALA A 306 -7.68 -12.79 -23.87
C ALA A 306 -8.87 -13.61 -24.39
N ASP A 307 -8.67 -14.35 -25.47
CA ASP A 307 -9.62 -15.28 -26.06
C ASP A 307 -8.90 -16.48 -26.70
N ASP A 308 -9.57 -17.19 -27.59
CA ASP A 308 -9.00 -18.36 -28.28
C ASP A 308 -7.88 -17.97 -29.27
N GLU A 309 -7.84 -16.71 -29.73
CA GLU A 309 -6.85 -16.20 -30.71
C GLU A 309 -5.79 -15.31 -30.06
N MET A 310 -6.17 -14.57 -29.03
CA MET A 310 -5.31 -13.59 -28.33
C MET A 310 -4.96 -14.05 -26.93
N MET A 311 -3.72 -13.90 -26.53
CA MET A 311 -3.27 -14.07 -25.16
C MET A 311 -2.95 -12.73 -24.50
N LEU A 312 -3.10 -12.69 -23.17
CA LEU A 312 -2.79 -11.55 -22.33
C LEU A 312 -1.91 -12.03 -21.18
N LEU A 313 -0.66 -11.59 -21.17
CA LEU A 313 0.35 -12.05 -20.23
C LEU A 313 0.90 -10.89 -19.41
N ASP A 314 0.95 -11.05 -18.10
CA ASP A 314 1.72 -10.21 -17.17
C ASP A 314 3.06 -10.90 -16.93
N ILE A 315 4.14 -10.25 -17.31
CA ILE A 315 5.50 -10.77 -17.21
C ILE A 315 6.26 -9.88 -16.23
N ASP A 316 6.50 -10.37 -15.04
CA ASP A 316 7.15 -9.66 -13.94
C ASP A 316 8.58 -10.19 -13.70
N VAL A 317 9.53 -9.33 -13.40
CA VAL A 317 10.88 -9.76 -13.00
C VAL A 317 10.89 -10.22 -11.53
N GLY A 318 11.31 -11.45 -11.31
CA GLY A 318 11.39 -12.05 -9.98
C GLY A 318 12.30 -11.29 -9.01
N SER A 319 11.73 -10.66 -7.96
CA SER A 319 12.49 -9.88 -6.97
C SER A 319 13.42 -8.84 -7.59
N TYR A 320 12.92 -7.98 -8.46
CA TYR A 320 13.66 -7.14 -9.40
C TYR A 320 14.88 -6.41 -8.82
N TYR A 321 14.69 -5.46 -7.91
CA TYR A 321 15.80 -4.69 -7.35
C TYR A 321 16.81 -5.52 -6.57
N PRO A 322 16.41 -6.50 -5.75
CA PRO A 322 17.35 -7.48 -5.20
C PRO A 322 18.16 -8.23 -6.25
N SER A 323 17.52 -8.67 -7.33
CA SER A 323 18.18 -9.38 -8.42
C SER A 323 19.21 -8.49 -9.12
N LEU A 324 18.86 -7.23 -9.43
CA LEU A 324 19.79 -6.25 -9.99
C LEU A 324 21.02 -6.03 -9.11
N ILE A 325 20.83 -5.86 -7.80
CA ILE A 325 21.93 -5.70 -6.84
C ILE A 325 22.90 -6.89 -6.92
N ILE A 326 22.35 -8.10 -6.99
CA ILE A 326 23.15 -9.34 -7.00
C ILE A 326 23.85 -9.54 -8.36
N THR A 327 23.10 -9.52 -9.46
CA THR A 327 23.61 -9.83 -10.81
C THR A 327 24.62 -8.80 -11.30
N GLN A 328 24.38 -7.52 -10.97
CA GLN A 328 25.27 -6.42 -11.34
C GLN A 328 26.34 -6.13 -10.28
N GLN A 329 26.55 -7.04 -9.31
CA GLN A 329 27.56 -6.96 -8.24
C GLN A 329 27.59 -5.57 -7.55
N MET A 330 26.42 -5.02 -7.24
CA MET A 330 26.28 -3.67 -6.71
C MET A 330 26.52 -3.65 -5.19
N ILE A 331 27.69 -3.16 -4.77
CA ILE A 331 28.09 -3.15 -3.37
C ILE A 331 28.19 -1.71 -2.84
N PRO A 332 27.40 -1.33 -1.79
CA PRO A 332 27.62 -0.06 -1.10
C PRO A 332 29.03 0.01 -0.50
N LYS A 333 29.81 1.04 -0.83
CA LYS A 333 31.22 1.19 -0.42
C LYS A 333 31.44 0.97 1.10
N LYS A 334 30.52 1.50 1.94
CA LYS A 334 30.58 1.39 3.41
C LYS A 334 30.36 -0.05 3.91
N LEU A 335 29.61 -0.87 3.17
CA LEU A 335 29.21 -2.21 3.62
C LEU A 335 30.22 -3.30 3.22
N GLY A 336 30.86 -3.14 2.07
CA GLY A 336 31.85 -4.08 1.53
C GLY A 336 31.24 -5.40 1.01
N PRO A 337 32.09 -6.36 0.55
CA PRO A 337 31.63 -7.56 -0.17
C PRO A 337 30.69 -8.46 0.61
N TYR A 338 30.81 -8.51 1.93
CA TYR A 338 29.95 -9.33 2.79
C TYR A 338 28.45 -8.93 2.69
N PHE A 339 28.17 -7.68 2.31
CA PHE A 339 26.81 -7.27 2.00
C PHE A 339 26.20 -8.12 0.89
N LEU A 340 26.93 -8.33 -0.19
CA LEU A 340 26.45 -9.08 -1.35
C LEU A 340 26.29 -10.58 -1.01
N GLU A 341 27.22 -11.14 -0.24
CA GLU A 341 27.11 -12.51 0.27
C GLU A 341 25.83 -12.73 1.05
N LEU A 342 25.53 -11.86 2.04
CA LEU A 342 24.29 -11.91 2.81
C LEU A 342 23.04 -11.74 1.93
N PHE A 343 23.09 -10.78 1.02
CA PHE A 343 21.93 -10.43 0.20
C PHE A 343 21.58 -11.54 -0.79
N THR A 344 22.61 -12.19 -1.35
CA THR A 344 22.46 -13.37 -2.22
C THR A 344 21.91 -14.56 -1.44
N GLY A 345 22.45 -14.83 -0.24
CA GLY A 345 21.93 -15.87 0.64
C GLY A 345 20.45 -15.67 0.96
N PHE A 346 20.06 -14.48 1.37
CA PHE A 346 18.66 -14.16 1.67
C PHE A 346 17.72 -14.34 0.47
N LYS A 347 18.15 -13.96 -0.76
CA LYS A 347 17.37 -14.19 -1.97
C LYS A 347 17.21 -15.68 -2.25
N ASN A 348 18.31 -16.44 -2.22
CA ASN A 348 18.29 -17.86 -2.54
C ASN A 348 17.44 -18.66 -1.54
N ASP A 349 17.59 -18.41 -0.23
CA ASP A 349 16.80 -19.04 0.82
C ASP A 349 15.30 -18.74 0.63
N ARG A 350 14.98 -17.49 0.29
CA ARG A 350 13.58 -17.10 0.04
C ARG A 350 12.98 -17.84 -1.15
N ILE A 351 13.71 -17.96 -2.24
CA ILE A 351 13.25 -18.68 -3.45
C ILE A 351 13.06 -20.16 -3.15
N ALA A 352 14.05 -20.81 -2.53
CA ALA A 352 14.01 -22.21 -2.16
C ALA A 352 12.79 -22.52 -1.26
N LEU A 353 12.59 -21.71 -0.20
CA LEU A 353 11.43 -21.88 0.70
C LEU A 353 10.08 -21.64 0.03
N LYS A 354 9.98 -20.71 -0.93
CA LYS A 354 8.77 -20.52 -1.76
C LYS A 354 8.44 -21.76 -2.58
N HIS A 355 9.46 -22.47 -3.04
CA HIS A 355 9.29 -23.72 -3.80
C HIS A 355 9.20 -24.97 -2.92
N GLY A 356 9.15 -24.81 -1.59
CA GLY A 356 8.99 -25.90 -0.64
C GLY A 356 10.28 -26.63 -0.26
N ASP A 357 11.44 -26.13 -0.69
CA ASP A 357 12.73 -26.67 -0.28
C ASP A 357 13.09 -26.16 1.12
N ILE A 358 12.88 -27.00 2.12
CA ILE A 358 13.20 -26.72 3.52
C ILE A 358 14.64 -27.04 3.90
N SER A 359 15.44 -27.62 2.98
CA SER A 359 16.83 -28.00 3.23
C SER A 359 17.73 -26.78 3.52
N VAL A 360 17.30 -25.59 3.07
CA VAL A 360 17.98 -24.31 3.29
C VAL A 360 17.78 -23.74 4.70
N ILE A 361 16.96 -24.39 5.55
CA ILE A 361 16.79 -23.97 6.94
C ILE A 361 18.04 -24.37 7.74
N ASP A 362 19.00 -23.50 7.71
CA ASP A 362 20.29 -23.64 8.41
C ASP A 362 20.24 -23.12 9.86
N LYS A 363 21.41 -23.05 10.51
CA LYS A 363 21.54 -22.52 11.88
C LYS A 363 20.99 -21.10 12.04
N MET A 364 21.00 -20.29 10.99
CA MET A 364 20.51 -18.92 11.04
C MET A 364 18.98 -18.90 11.23
N TRP A 365 18.26 -19.84 10.62
CA TRP A 365 16.79 -19.85 10.63
C TRP A 365 16.19 -20.78 11.70
N LEU A 366 16.98 -21.70 12.28
CA LEU A 366 16.52 -22.65 13.30
C LEU A 366 15.73 -22.03 14.46
N PRO A 367 16.08 -20.84 14.99
CA PRO A 367 15.29 -20.21 16.06
C PRO A 367 13.87 -19.82 15.67
N LEU A 368 13.56 -19.74 14.38
CA LEU A 368 12.22 -19.43 13.83
C LEU A 368 11.41 -20.69 13.51
N VAL A 369 11.98 -21.88 13.70
CA VAL A 369 11.34 -23.15 13.31
C VAL A 369 10.56 -23.74 14.47
N ASP A 370 9.26 -23.86 14.30
CA ASP A 370 8.41 -24.74 15.09
C ASP A 370 8.38 -26.12 14.42
N LYS A 371 8.92 -27.12 15.13
CA LYS A 371 8.96 -28.50 14.64
C LYS A 371 7.59 -29.12 14.39
N ASN A 372 6.55 -28.59 15.02
CA ASN A 372 5.17 -29.00 14.87
C ASN A 372 4.46 -28.31 13.71
N ASP A 373 5.03 -27.19 13.21
CA ASP A 373 4.49 -26.42 12.08
C ASP A 373 5.62 -25.93 11.16
N ILE A 374 6.17 -26.84 10.40
CA ILE A 374 7.25 -26.54 9.43
C ILE A 374 6.72 -25.62 8.31
N LYS A 375 5.47 -25.78 7.87
CA LYS A 375 4.87 -24.94 6.82
C LYS A 375 4.69 -23.50 7.28
N GLY A 376 4.18 -23.29 8.48
CA GLY A 376 4.08 -21.95 9.08
C GLY A 376 5.44 -21.32 9.33
N SER A 377 6.41 -22.10 9.78
CA SER A 377 7.80 -21.65 9.97
C SER A 377 8.44 -21.21 8.65
N SER A 378 8.27 -21.99 7.58
CA SER A 378 8.76 -21.64 6.24
C SER A 378 8.11 -20.34 5.75
N ALA A 379 6.79 -20.18 5.89
CA ALA A 379 6.08 -18.96 5.55
C ALA A 379 6.58 -17.73 6.36
N LEU A 380 6.87 -17.92 7.64
CA LEU A 380 7.44 -16.88 8.50
C LEU A 380 8.83 -16.44 8.00
N ILE A 381 9.72 -17.40 7.70
CA ILE A 381 11.06 -17.10 7.20
C ILE A 381 11.00 -16.38 5.85
N VAL A 382 10.13 -16.81 4.93
CA VAL A 382 9.90 -16.14 3.64
C VAL A 382 9.46 -14.68 3.84
N ALA A 383 8.59 -14.41 4.84
CA ALA A 383 8.16 -13.06 5.17
C ALA A 383 9.32 -12.20 5.75
N VAL A 384 10.13 -12.77 6.64
CA VAL A 384 11.34 -12.12 7.18
C VAL A 384 12.32 -11.77 6.06
N LEU A 385 12.61 -12.72 5.16
CA LEU A 385 13.50 -12.51 4.02
C LEU A 385 13.00 -11.43 3.05
N LYS A 386 11.68 -11.36 2.83
CA LYS A 386 11.06 -10.29 2.04
C LYS A 386 11.31 -8.91 2.66
N ILE A 387 11.23 -8.81 4.00
CA ILE A 387 11.52 -7.56 4.72
C ILE A 387 12.97 -7.14 4.48
N PHE A 388 13.93 -8.06 4.59
CA PHE A 388 15.35 -7.75 4.34
C PHE A 388 15.60 -7.26 2.92
N LEU A 389 15.12 -7.98 1.93
CA LEU A 389 15.39 -7.68 0.53
C LEU A 389 14.78 -6.33 0.10
N ASN A 390 13.50 -6.13 0.37
CA ASN A 390 12.80 -4.92 -0.05
C ASN A 390 13.13 -3.71 0.83
N GLY A 391 13.25 -3.90 2.14
CA GLY A 391 13.56 -2.84 3.10
C GLY A 391 14.96 -2.25 2.89
N THR A 392 15.93 -3.08 2.48
CA THR A 392 17.29 -2.62 2.19
C THR A 392 17.31 -1.62 1.04
N PHE A 393 16.66 -1.94 -0.09
CA PHE A 393 16.59 -1.01 -1.23
C PHE A 393 16.01 0.35 -0.83
N GLY A 394 14.88 0.37 -0.10
CA GLY A 394 14.24 1.60 0.35
C GLY A 394 15.10 2.49 1.26
N LYS A 395 16.18 1.94 1.85
CA LYS A 395 17.11 2.68 2.72
C LYS A 395 18.36 3.22 2.01
N LEU A 396 18.65 2.75 0.80
CA LEU A 396 19.82 3.23 0.06
C LEU A 396 19.75 4.72 -0.27
N GLY A 397 18.56 5.26 -0.53
CA GLY A 397 18.33 6.68 -0.82
C GLY A 397 18.11 7.56 0.40
N SER A 398 18.05 7.02 1.62
CA SER A 398 17.70 7.79 2.81
C SER A 398 18.93 8.38 3.48
N ILE A 399 19.03 9.72 3.56
CA ILE A 399 20.10 10.43 4.31
C ILE A 399 20.11 10.12 5.81
N PHE A 400 19.05 9.55 6.34
CA PHE A 400 18.96 9.14 7.75
C PHE A 400 19.47 7.70 7.97
N SER A 401 19.81 6.99 6.89
CA SER A 401 20.20 5.58 6.91
C SER A 401 21.71 5.39 6.99
N LYS A 402 22.15 4.41 7.76
CA LYS A 402 23.56 3.96 7.81
C LYS A 402 24.01 3.28 6.52
N ILE A 403 23.07 2.71 5.75
CA ILE A 403 23.35 2.04 4.47
C ILE A 403 23.14 2.98 3.27
N PHE A 404 23.06 4.28 3.51
CA PHE A 404 22.92 5.31 2.48
C PHE A 404 23.95 5.14 1.37
N SER A 405 23.48 4.99 0.14
CA SER A 405 24.28 4.83 -1.07
C SER A 405 23.50 5.33 -2.30
N PRO A 406 23.47 6.64 -2.53
CA PRO A 406 22.71 7.23 -3.62
C PRO A 406 23.20 6.77 -5.00
N GLU A 407 24.52 6.54 -5.15
CA GLU A 407 25.08 5.95 -6.37
C GLU A 407 24.45 4.59 -6.67
N LEU A 408 24.29 3.75 -5.65
CA LEU A 408 23.69 2.44 -5.80
C LEU A 408 22.20 2.53 -6.12
N MET A 409 21.47 3.42 -5.45
CA MET A 409 20.04 3.62 -5.72
C MET A 409 19.80 4.03 -7.17
N ILE A 410 20.57 5.00 -7.67
CA ILE A 410 20.48 5.46 -9.07
C ILE A 410 20.83 4.32 -10.05
N ARG A 411 21.91 3.58 -9.77
CA ARG A 411 22.28 2.42 -10.59
C ARG A 411 21.18 1.38 -10.64
N VAL A 412 20.59 1.01 -9.52
CA VAL A 412 19.48 0.02 -9.47
C VAL A 412 18.28 0.51 -10.25
N THR A 413 17.81 1.74 -9.99
CA THR A 413 16.57 2.23 -10.62
C THR A 413 16.72 2.47 -12.11
N LEU A 414 17.80 3.08 -12.56
CA LEU A 414 18.01 3.34 -14.00
C LEU A 414 18.33 2.07 -14.77
N THR A 415 19.21 1.20 -14.24
CA THR A 415 19.50 -0.08 -14.88
C THR A 415 18.24 -0.91 -15.08
N GLY A 416 17.38 -0.98 -14.05
CA GLY A 416 16.11 -1.68 -14.18
C GLY A 416 15.22 -1.09 -15.28
N GLN A 417 15.02 0.23 -15.30
CA GLN A 417 14.21 0.88 -16.33
C GLN A 417 14.76 0.64 -17.74
N LEU A 418 16.08 0.74 -17.92
CA LEU A 418 16.70 0.53 -19.22
C LEU A 418 16.65 -0.95 -19.66
N MET A 419 16.79 -1.90 -18.74
CA MET A 419 16.62 -3.33 -19.05
C MET A 419 15.18 -3.65 -19.49
N LEU A 420 14.17 -3.06 -18.84
CA LEU A 420 12.78 -3.21 -19.30
C LEU A 420 12.55 -2.56 -20.66
N LEU A 421 13.13 -1.38 -20.91
CA LEU A 421 13.05 -0.74 -22.23
C LEU A 421 13.68 -1.58 -23.34
N MET A 422 14.76 -2.31 -23.06
CA MET A 422 15.32 -3.27 -24.02
C MET A 422 14.34 -4.38 -24.38
N LEU A 423 13.64 -4.92 -23.38
CA LEU A 423 12.64 -5.96 -23.60
C LEU A 423 11.43 -5.42 -24.37
N ILE A 424 10.97 -4.20 -24.02
CA ILE A 424 9.88 -3.51 -24.73
C ILE A 424 10.27 -3.25 -26.18
N GLU A 425 11.48 -2.76 -26.46
CA GLU A 425 11.97 -2.54 -27.82
C GLU A 425 11.95 -3.84 -28.65
N GLU A 426 12.37 -4.97 -28.07
CA GLU A 426 12.32 -6.27 -28.74
C GLU A 426 10.89 -6.71 -29.07
N PHE A 427 9.97 -6.59 -28.13
CA PHE A 427 8.57 -6.94 -28.35
C PHE A 427 7.94 -6.08 -29.44
N GLU A 428 8.01 -4.77 -29.28
CA GLU A 428 7.38 -3.82 -30.21
C GLU A 428 7.99 -3.88 -31.62
N SER A 429 9.31 -4.11 -31.75
CA SER A 429 9.96 -4.27 -33.05
C SER A 429 9.50 -5.51 -33.82
N ARG A 430 8.89 -6.46 -33.14
CA ARG A 430 8.37 -7.72 -33.71
C ARG A 430 6.84 -7.78 -33.76
N GLY A 431 6.18 -6.64 -33.52
CA GLY A 431 4.72 -6.53 -33.57
C GLY A 431 3.99 -7.13 -32.38
N ILE A 432 4.69 -7.37 -31.26
CA ILE A 432 4.09 -7.79 -29.99
C ILE A 432 3.71 -6.53 -29.20
N GLU A 433 2.39 -6.31 -28.98
CA GLU A 433 1.88 -5.13 -28.29
C GLU A 433 2.19 -5.19 -26.79
N VAL A 434 2.81 -4.12 -26.25
CA VAL A 434 2.92 -3.88 -24.82
C VAL A 434 1.72 -3.04 -24.37
N ALA A 435 0.80 -3.64 -23.62
CA ALA A 435 -0.43 -2.99 -23.14
C ALA A 435 -0.18 -2.14 -21.89
N SER A 436 0.81 -2.47 -21.08
CA SER A 436 1.21 -1.71 -19.87
C SER A 436 2.63 -2.08 -19.45
N ALA A 437 3.36 -1.14 -18.85
CA ALA A 437 4.66 -1.39 -18.23
C ALA A 437 4.79 -0.59 -16.93
N ASN A 438 5.10 -1.27 -15.81
CA ASN A 438 5.15 -0.67 -14.49
C ASN A 438 6.29 -1.25 -13.66
N THR A 439 7.33 -0.48 -13.47
CA THR A 439 8.47 -0.71 -12.56
C THR A 439 9.23 -2.03 -12.80
N ASP A 440 8.60 -3.18 -12.63
CA ASP A 440 9.18 -4.53 -12.65
C ASP A 440 8.45 -5.50 -13.57
N GLY A 441 7.33 -5.07 -14.19
CA GLY A 441 6.48 -5.91 -15.02
C GLY A 441 6.01 -5.25 -16.30
N ILE A 442 5.65 -6.08 -17.26
CA ILE A 442 5.13 -5.71 -18.57
C ILE A 442 3.89 -6.56 -18.86
N VAL A 443 2.80 -5.93 -19.25
CA VAL A 443 1.61 -6.63 -19.74
C VAL A 443 1.62 -6.66 -21.26
N ILE A 444 1.54 -7.84 -21.83
CA ILE A 444 1.60 -8.09 -23.27
C ILE A 444 0.25 -8.60 -23.76
N HIS A 445 -0.19 -8.07 -24.91
CA HIS A 445 -1.37 -8.53 -25.61
C HIS A 445 -0.98 -8.89 -27.04
N THR A 446 -1.05 -10.18 -27.40
CA THR A 446 -0.56 -10.68 -28.68
C THR A 446 -1.30 -11.94 -29.12
N PRO A 447 -1.34 -12.27 -30.44
CA PRO A 447 -1.84 -13.55 -30.92
C PRO A 447 -1.13 -14.74 -30.25
N ARG A 448 -1.87 -15.81 -29.93
CA ARG A 448 -1.31 -17.03 -29.30
C ARG A 448 -0.26 -17.70 -30.17
N GLU A 449 -0.30 -17.53 -31.49
CA GLU A 449 0.73 -18.02 -32.41
C GLU A 449 2.11 -17.43 -32.15
N ASN A 450 2.18 -16.26 -31.47
CA ASN A 450 3.42 -15.59 -31.11
C ASN A 450 4.05 -16.12 -29.80
N GLU A 451 3.44 -17.13 -29.13
CA GLU A 451 3.93 -17.62 -27.83
C GLU A 451 5.39 -18.08 -27.90
N ALA A 452 5.75 -18.89 -28.89
CA ALA A 452 7.14 -19.35 -29.06
C ALA A 452 8.13 -18.20 -29.36
N LEU A 453 7.70 -17.20 -30.13
CA LEU A 453 8.50 -16.00 -30.40
C LEU A 453 8.72 -15.20 -29.11
N LEU A 454 7.65 -14.99 -28.34
CA LEU A 454 7.70 -14.29 -27.05
C LEU A 454 8.64 -15.01 -26.07
N ASP A 455 8.51 -16.33 -25.94
CA ASP A 455 9.37 -17.15 -25.08
C ASP A 455 10.85 -17.03 -25.50
N GLY A 456 11.13 -17.02 -26.79
CA GLY A 456 12.48 -16.84 -27.32
C GLY A 456 13.06 -15.44 -26.98
N ILE A 457 12.23 -14.40 -27.05
CA ILE A 457 12.66 -13.02 -26.69
C ILE A 457 12.95 -12.95 -25.19
N VAL A 458 12.05 -13.46 -24.36
CA VAL A 458 12.20 -13.48 -22.90
C VAL A 458 13.46 -14.24 -22.52
N ALA A 459 13.66 -15.46 -23.03
CA ALA A 459 14.84 -16.28 -22.74
C ALA A 459 16.16 -15.57 -23.14
N ALA A 460 16.18 -14.91 -24.31
CA ALA A 460 17.36 -14.15 -24.74
C ALA A 460 17.65 -12.96 -23.81
N TRP A 461 16.60 -12.27 -23.35
CA TRP A 461 16.72 -11.18 -22.40
C TRP A 461 17.20 -11.66 -21.04
N GLU A 462 16.67 -12.79 -20.53
CA GLU A 462 17.09 -13.42 -19.27
C GLU A 462 18.57 -13.80 -19.28
N VAL A 463 19.04 -14.41 -20.37
CA VAL A 463 20.46 -14.77 -20.56
C VAL A 463 21.34 -13.52 -20.56
N ASN A 464 20.94 -12.45 -21.26
CA ASN A 464 21.73 -11.21 -21.37
C ASN A 464 21.76 -10.44 -20.02
N THR A 465 20.67 -10.43 -19.28
CA THR A 465 20.54 -9.62 -18.05
C THR A 465 20.81 -10.40 -16.78
N LEU A 466 20.86 -11.72 -16.83
CA LEU A 466 20.92 -12.64 -15.69
C LEU A 466 19.73 -12.46 -14.74
N MET A 467 18.58 -12.06 -15.28
CA MET A 467 17.30 -11.94 -14.55
C MET A 467 16.41 -13.12 -14.86
N GLU A 468 15.38 -13.32 -14.03
CA GLU A 468 14.36 -14.35 -14.21
C GLU A 468 12.99 -13.68 -14.29
N MET A 469 12.15 -14.11 -15.26
CA MET A 469 10.81 -13.60 -15.45
C MET A 469 9.77 -14.59 -14.95
N GLU A 470 8.79 -14.10 -14.20
CA GLU A 470 7.60 -14.86 -13.79
C GLU A 470 6.44 -14.47 -14.74
N LYS A 471 5.68 -15.44 -15.26
CA LYS A 471 4.55 -15.19 -16.16
C LYS A 471 3.23 -15.49 -15.47
N THR A 472 2.25 -14.60 -15.65
CA THR A 472 0.87 -14.78 -15.20
C THR A 472 -0.07 -14.50 -16.36
N GLU A 473 -0.90 -15.48 -16.73
CA GLU A 473 -1.90 -15.29 -17.79
C GLU A 473 -3.16 -14.63 -17.23
N TYR A 474 -3.62 -13.57 -17.92
CA TYR A 474 -4.86 -12.87 -17.64
C TYR A 474 -5.94 -13.20 -18.63
N THR A 475 -7.20 -13.21 -18.19
CA THR A 475 -8.37 -13.22 -19.08
C THR A 475 -8.75 -11.83 -19.54
N SER A 476 -8.47 -10.80 -18.73
CA SER A 476 -8.64 -9.41 -19.12
C SER A 476 -7.88 -8.47 -18.19
N ILE A 477 -7.57 -7.26 -18.72
CA ILE A 477 -7.08 -6.11 -17.95
C ILE A 477 -7.86 -4.86 -18.33
N HIS A 478 -8.16 -4.02 -17.36
CA HIS A 478 -8.91 -2.80 -17.48
C HIS A 478 -8.19 -1.69 -16.70
N SER A 479 -7.52 -0.80 -17.41
CA SER A 479 -6.64 0.24 -16.84
C SER A 479 -7.22 1.63 -17.09
N ALA A 480 -7.49 2.37 -16.02
CA ALA A 480 -7.67 3.82 -16.11
C ALA A 480 -6.31 4.52 -16.24
N SER A 481 -5.28 3.93 -15.66
CA SER A 481 -3.86 4.32 -15.79
C SER A 481 -2.97 3.16 -15.35
N VAL A 482 -1.66 3.26 -15.61
CA VAL A 482 -0.64 2.27 -15.21
C VAL A 482 -0.70 1.90 -13.71
N ASN A 483 -1.12 2.82 -12.84
CA ASN A 483 -1.20 2.62 -11.40
C ASN A 483 -2.63 2.34 -10.88
N SER A 484 -3.65 2.41 -11.74
CA SER A 484 -5.06 2.24 -11.36
C SER A 484 -5.74 1.31 -12.37
N TYR A 485 -5.80 0.00 -12.05
CA TYR A 485 -6.34 -1.02 -12.94
C TYR A 485 -6.97 -2.21 -12.19
N ILE A 486 -7.78 -2.98 -12.91
CA ILE A 486 -8.28 -4.30 -12.52
C ILE A 486 -7.85 -5.32 -13.59
N ALA A 487 -7.24 -6.42 -13.19
CA ALA A 487 -6.95 -7.56 -14.07
C ALA A 487 -7.52 -8.85 -13.49
N PHE A 488 -7.99 -9.73 -14.38
CA PHE A 488 -8.52 -11.03 -13.99
C PHE A 488 -7.57 -12.12 -14.49
N THR A 489 -7.13 -12.98 -13.57
CA THR A 489 -6.32 -14.16 -13.89
C THR A 489 -7.19 -15.30 -14.42
N VAL A 490 -6.59 -16.26 -15.08
CA VAL A 490 -7.30 -17.43 -15.63
C VAL A 490 -7.98 -18.28 -14.55
N ASP A 491 -7.51 -18.24 -13.30
CA ASP A 491 -8.15 -18.88 -12.15
C ASP A 491 -9.29 -18.02 -11.53
N GLY A 492 -9.65 -16.91 -12.17
CA GLY A 492 -10.77 -16.04 -11.80
C GLY A 492 -10.53 -15.07 -10.66
N LYS A 493 -9.28 -14.90 -10.20
CA LYS A 493 -8.93 -13.90 -9.21
C LYS A 493 -8.84 -12.51 -9.83
N ALA A 494 -9.28 -11.49 -9.08
CA ALA A 494 -9.13 -10.10 -9.47
C ALA A 494 -7.88 -9.49 -8.81
N LYS A 495 -6.90 -9.07 -9.63
CA LYS A 495 -5.77 -8.23 -9.20
C LYS A 495 -6.21 -6.77 -9.28
N ARG A 496 -6.20 -6.06 -8.17
CA ARG A 496 -6.71 -4.69 -8.03
C ARG A 496 -5.58 -3.75 -7.65
N LYS A 497 -5.49 -2.58 -8.31
CA LYS A 497 -4.45 -1.58 -8.04
C LYS A 497 -5.00 -0.16 -8.03
N GLY A 498 -4.30 0.72 -7.30
CA GLY A 498 -4.61 2.16 -7.24
C GLY A 498 -6.02 2.43 -6.69
N ASP A 499 -6.79 3.21 -7.43
CA ASP A 499 -8.15 3.62 -7.04
C ASP A 499 -9.14 2.45 -6.97
N TYR A 500 -8.79 1.32 -7.58
CA TYR A 500 -9.59 0.09 -7.56
C TYR A 500 -9.16 -0.89 -6.45
N ALA A 501 -8.08 -0.58 -5.73
CA ALA A 501 -7.57 -1.46 -4.70
C ALA A 501 -8.53 -1.58 -3.50
N GLU A 502 -8.48 -2.71 -2.84
CA GLU A 502 -9.25 -2.96 -1.63
C GLU A 502 -8.75 -2.10 -0.47
N ARG A 503 -9.69 -1.63 0.35
CA ARG A 503 -9.38 -0.86 1.57
C ARG A 503 -8.49 -1.68 2.50
N SER A 504 -7.42 -1.06 2.98
CA SER A 504 -6.46 -1.67 3.89
C SER A 504 -5.71 -0.60 4.67
N LEU A 505 -4.82 -0.98 5.58
CA LEU A 505 -3.93 0.00 6.24
C LEU A 505 -3.10 0.82 5.24
N ASP A 506 -2.76 0.24 4.08
CA ASP A 506 -1.94 0.91 3.06
C ASP A 506 -2.77 1.71 2.05
N VAL A 507 -4.05 1.38 1.89
CA VAL A 507 -4.94 1.91 0.85
C VAL A 507 -6.19 2.53 1.46
N THR A 508 -6.52 3.75 1.09
CA THR A 508 -7.73 4.44 1.56
C THR A 508 -9.00 3.71 1.12
N GLY A 509 -9.08 3.30 -0.14
CA GLY A 509 -10.15 2.47 -0.68
C GLY A 509 -11.55 3.07 -0.43
N ASN A 510 -11.81 4.26 -0.97
CA ASN A 510 -13.16 4.83 -0.98
C ASN A 510 -14.05 4.11 -2.00
N ASP A 511 -15.37 4.22 -1.84
CA ASP A 511 -16.36 3.64 -2.77
C ASP A 511 -16.23 2.13 -2.99
N GLN A 512 -15.96 1.35 -1.94
CA GLN A 512 -15.72 -0.11 -2.07
C GLN A 512 -16.91 -0.85 -2.68
N VAL A 513 -18.14 -0.43 -2.40
CA VAL A 513 -19.34 -1.02 -3.01
C VAL A 513 -19.34 -0.83 -4.55
N CYS A 514 -18.80 0.31 -5.03
CA CYS A 514 -18.65 0.55 -6.47
C CYS A 514 -17.62 -0.43 -7.07
N MET A 515 -16.53 -0.71 -6.36
CA MET A 515 -15.50 -1.65 -6.82
C MET A 515 -16.04 -3.07 -6.92
N ASP A 516 -16.80 -3.52 -5.93
CA ASP A 516 -17.44 -4.82 -5.97
C ASP A 516 -18.43 -4.94 -7.13
N ALA A 517 -19.21 -3.88 -7.38
CA ALA A 517 -20.13 -3.83 -8.51
C ALA A 517 -19.40 -3.85 -9.86
N ILE A 518 -18.30 -3.12 -10.01
CA ILE A 518 -17.47 -3.11 -11.22
C ILE A 518 -16.90 -4.51 -11.48
N ILE A 519 -16.40 -5.17 -10.46
CA ILE A 519 -15.83 -6.53 -10.56
C ILE A 519 -16.91 -7.52 -11.00
N ALA A 520 -18.09 -7.49 -10.36
CA ALA A 520 -19.20 -8.35 -10.71
C ALA A 520 -19.68 -8.10 -12.16
N TYR A 521 -19.73 -6.81 -12.56
CA TYR A 521 -20.12 -6.45 -13.93
C TYR A 521 -19.11 -6.97 -14.98
N ILE A 522 -17.81 -6.75 -14.77
CA ILE A 522 -16.79 -7.20 -15.73
C ILE A 522 -16.74 -8.73 -15.78
N LYS A 523 -16.84 -9.39 -14.63
CA LYS A 523 -16.69 -10.84 -14.51
C LYS A 523 -17.90 -11.60 -15.05
N ASP A 524 -19.09 -11.19 -14.63
CA ASP A 524 -20.31 -11.98 -14.79
C ASP A 524 -21.43 -11.22 -15.53
N GLY A 525 -21.22 -9.94 -15.87
CA GLY A 525 -22.26 -9.09 -16.46
C GLY A 525 -23.35 -8.64 -15.47
N THR A 526 -23.17 -8.87 -14.17
CA THR A 526 -24.14 -8.47 -13.14
C THR A 526 -24.34 -6.96 -13.16
N PRO A 527 -25.59 -6.45 -13.24
CA PRO A 527 -25.84 -5.01 -13.25
C PRO A 527 -25.26 -4.32 -12.03
N LEU A 528 -24.64 -3.15 -12.21
CA LEU A 528 -24.03 -2.39 -11.11
C LEU A 528 -25.00 -2.17 -9.95
N ARG A 529 -26.23 -1.75 -10.30
CA ARG A 529 -27.29 -1.48 -9.32
C ARG A 529 -27.64 -2.70 -8.48
N GLU A 530 -27.66 -3.88 -9.08
CA GLU A 530 -27.98 -5.12 -8.39
C GLU A 530 -26.95 -5.44 -7.29
N THR A 531 -25.67 -5.39 -7.62
CA THR A 531 -24.60 -5.61 -6.63
C THR A 531 -24.65 -4.55 -5.53
N ILE A 532 -24.85 -3.27 -5.87
CA ILE A 532 -24.90 -2.16 -4.92
C ILE A 532 -26.08 -2.31 -3.96
N MET A 533 -27.27 -2.65 -4.47
CA MET A 533 -28.48 -2.77 -3.63
C MET A 533 -28.48 -4.02 -2.73
N ASN A 534 -27.78 -5.08 -3.15
CA ASN A 534 -27.69 -6.32 -2.39
C ASN A 534 -26.53 -6.32 -1.38
N CYS A 535 -25.74 -5.25 -1.31
CA CYS A 535 -24.65 -5.11 -0.34
C CYS A 535 -25.22 -4.78 1.04
N ASP A 536 -24.97 -5.65 2.03
CA ASP A 536 -25.39 -5.51 3.44
C ASP A 536 -24.29 -4.94 4.35
N ASP A 537 -23.07 -4.76 3.82
CA ASP A 537 -21.96 -4.16 4.55
C ASP A 537 -21.93 -2.63 4.38
N PHE A 538 -22.40 -1.91 5.41
CA PHE A 538 -22.43 -0.45 5.38
C PHE A 538 -21.05 0.20 5.22
N LEU A 539 -19.98 -0.43 5.71
CA LEU A 539 -18.62 0.12 5.59
C LEU A 539 -18.21 0.30 4.13
N LYS A 540 -18.69 -0.53 3.22
CA LYS A 540 -18.40 -0.42 1.78
C LYS A 540 -19.01 0.82 1.12
N PHE A 541 -20.06 1.39 1.73
CA PHE A 541 -20.66 2.67 1.30
C PHE A 541 -19.95 3.87 1.91
N THR A 542 -19.06 3.69 2.89
CA THR A 542 -18.41 4.82 3.56
C THR A 542 -17.15 5.25 2.83
N ASN A 543 -16.99 6.57 2.76
CA ASN A 543 -15.78 7.24 2.33
C ASN A 543 -15.18 8.01 3.49
N PHE A 544 -13.89 8.29 3.44
CA PHE A 544 -13.27 9.17 4.42
C PHE A 544 -12.10 9.95 3.80
N GLN A 545 -11.79 11.08 4.42
CA GLN A 545 -10.68 11.94 4.02
C GLN A 545 -10.08 12.65 5.22
N GLN A 546 -8.76 12.82 5.21
CA GLN A 546 -8.08 13.72 6.13
C GLN A 546 -8.13 15.14 5.60
N VAL A 547 -8.63 16.08 6.42
CA VAL A 547 -8.82 17.49 6.07
C VAL A 547 -7.94 18.35 6.97
N ALA A 548 -6.92 18.99 6.39
CA ALA A 548 -6.07 19.89 7.15
C ALA A 548 -6.90 21.07 7.71
N GLY A 549 -6.74 21.35 9.00
CA GLY A 549 -7.52 22.38 9.72
C GLY A 549 -8.94 21.96 10.11
N GLY A 550 -9.33 20.70 9.81
CA GLY A 550 -10.65 20.16 10.15
C GLY A 550 -11.74 20.48 9.13
N ALA A 551 -12.82 19.74 9.22
CA ALA A 551 -14.01 19.89 8.38
C ALA A 551 -15.28 20.10 9.20
N GLN A 552 -16.30 20.64 8.55
CA GLN A 552 -17.61 20.91 9.13
C GLN A 552 -18.72 20.66 8.11
N LYS A 553 -19.93 20.38 8.62
CA LYS A 553 -21.17 20.34 7.82
C LYS A 553 -22.18 21.30 8.46
N GLY A 554 -22.51 22.40 7.80
CA GLY A 554 -23.24 23.50 8.42
C GLY A 554 -22.43 24.06 9.59
N ASN A 555 -23.02 24.04 10.81
CA ASN A 555 -22.38 24.50 12.05
C ASN A 555 -21.72 23.38 12.86
N GLU A 556 -21.84 22.13 12.42
CA GLU A 556 -21.27 20.99 13.12
C GLU A 556 -19.82 20.76 12.68
N VAL A 557 -18.87 20.84 13.63
CA VAL A 557 -17.47 20.50 13.41
C VAL A 557 -17.28 19.00 13.47
N LEU A 558 -16.71 18.43 12.40
CA LEU A 558 -16.56 16.98 12.23
C LEU A 558 -15.14 16.49 12.58
N GLY A 559 -14.16 17.39 12.67
CA GLY A 559 -12.78 17.04 12.96
C GLY A 559 -11.88 16.95 11.71
N LYS A 560 -10.66 16.41 11.91
CA LYS A 560 -9.62 16.35 10.87
C LYS A 560 -9.70 15.11 9.99
N VAL A 561 -10.30 14.02 10.46
CA VAL A 561 -10.58 12.82 9.65
C VAL A 561 -12.09 12.67 9.61
N VAL A 562 -12.65 12.83 8.44
CA VAL A 562 -14.11 12.84 8.25
C VAL A 562 -14.53 11.62 7.46
N ARG A 563 -15.53 10.91 7.95
CA ARG A 563 -16.19 9.79 7.29
C ARG A 563 -17.59 10.19 6.88
N TRP A 564 -18.02 9.75 5.70
CA TRP A 564 -19.36 10.01 5.16
C TRP A 564 -19.84 8.87 4.26
N TYR A 565 -21.14 8.90 3.96
CA TYR A 565 -21.76 8.16 2.88
C TYR A 565 -22.64 9.12 2.05
N TYR A 566 -23.08 8.72 0.87
CA TYR A 566 -23.95 9.56 0.06
C TYR A 566 -25.42 9.27 0.36
N SER A 567 -26.20 10.35 0.60
CA SER A 567 -27.59 10.31 1.06
C SER A 567 -28.51 11.05 0.11
N THR A 568 -29.73 10.49 -0.08
CA THR A 568 -30.80 11.15 -0.84
C THR A 568 -31.37 12.37 -0.12
N GLN A 569 -31.16 12.51 1.18
CA GLN A 569 -31.75 13.55 2.02
C GLN A 569 -30.86 14.79 2.19
N ILE A 570 -29.56 14.66 1.94
CA ILE A 570 -28.58 15.74 2.19
C ILE A 570 -28.26 16.48 0.90
N ARG A 571 -28.16 17.82 1.02
CA ARG A 571 -27.68 18.72 -0.03
C ARG A 571 -26.38 19.41 0.39
N GLY A 572 -25.62 19.86 -0.60
CA GLY A 572 -24.36 20.56 -0.41
C GLY A 572 -23.21 19.68 0.06
N ALA A 573 -22.04 20.27 0.17
CA ALA A 573 -20.79 19.60 0.48
C ALA A 573 -20.42 19.71 1.97
N ILE A 574 -19.48 18.87 2.43
CA ILE A 574 -18.68 19.11 3.63
C ILE A 574 -17.68 20.23 3.32
N THR A 575 -17.46 21.15 4.25
CA THR A 575 -16.57 22.30 4.06
C THR A 575 -15.41 22.30 5.08
N ARG A 576 -14.34 22.99 4.76
CA ARG A 576 -13.22 23.19 5.68
C ARG A 576 -13.63 24.17 6.77
N VAL A 577 -13.21 23.96 8.00
CA VAL A 577 -13.41 24.89 9.12
C VAL A 577 -12.71 26.20 8.81
N SER A 578 -11.45 26.16 8.35
CA SER A 578 -10.71 27.34 7.93
C SER A 578 -11.01 27.68 6.47
N GLY A 579 -11.55 28.90 6.22
CA GLY A 579 -11.79 29.43 4.90
C GLY A 579 -13.04 28.92 4.18
N GLY A 580 -13.83 28.01 4.77
CA GLY A 580 -15.14 27.57 4.23
C GLY A 580 -15.08 26.81 2.89
N GLY A 581 -13.90 26.54 2.36
CA GLY A 581 -13.72 25.85 1.07
C GLY A 581 -14.29 24.43 1.11
N LYS A 582 -14.90 24.00 -0.01
CA LYS A 582 -15.46 22.65 -0.15
C LYS A 582 -14.41 21.57 -0.03
N VAL A 583 -14.71 20.50 0.70
CA VAL A 583 -13.95 19.26 0.67
C VAL A 583 -14.31 18.52 -0.63
N PRO A 584 -13.33 18.11 -1.45
CA PRO A 584 -13.61 17.43 -2.71
C PRO A 584 -14.46 16.17 -2.53
N MET A 585 -15.26 15.84 -3.55
CA MET A 585 -16.07 14.61 -3.58
C MET A 585 -17.05 14.48 -2.39
N THR A 586 -17.63 15.59 -1.89
CA THR A 586 -18.56 15.54 -0.75
C THR A 586 -19.93 16.15 -1.01
N ASP A 587 -20.29 16.41 -2.29
CA ASP A 587 -21.66 16.85 -2.62
C ASP A 587 -22.65 15.71 -2.35
N GLY A 588 -23.67 15.98 -1.52
CA GLY A 588 -24.62 14.96 -1.07
C GLY A 588 -24.08 14.02 0.00
N ALA A 589 -22.89 14.32 0.55
CA ALA A 589 -22.29 13.54 1.64
C ALA A 589 -23.00 13.77 2.98
N MET A 590 -23.47 12.70 3.58
CA MET A 590 -23.97 12.64 4.96
C MET A 590 -22.79 12.26 5.87
N PRO A 591 -22.36 13.14 6.79
CA PRO A 591 -21.35 12.78 7.77
C PRO A 591 -21.74 11.54 8.58
N CYS A 592 -20.78 10.66 8.80
CA CYS A 592 -20.97 9.41 9.53
C CYS A 592 -19.79 9.19 10.48
N MET A 593 -19.68 10.04 11.50
CA MET A 593 -18.58 10.00 12.46
C MET A 593 -18.69 8.79 13.40
N THR A 594 -19.92 8.33 13.68
CA THR A 594 -20.19 7.07 14.36
C THR A 594 -20.96 6.14 13.41
N LEU A 595 -20.50 4.90 13.27
CA LEU A 595 -21.17 3.92 12.44
C LEU A 595 -22.56 3.57 13.01
N PRO A 596 -23.58 3.56 12.16
CA PRO A 596 -24.94 3.20 12.59
C PRO A 596 -25.02 1.69 12.90
N LYS A 597 -25.91 1.31 13.81
CA LYS A 597 -26.16 -0.10 14.16
C LYS A 597 -26.89 -0.88 13.05
N LYS A 598 -27.52 -0.20 12.11
CA LYS A 598 -28.29 -0.77 10.98
C LYS A 598 -27.99 0.04 9.72
N MET A 599 -28.17 -0.58 8.59
CA MET A 599 -28.08 0.08 7.28
C MET A 599 -29.02 1.30 7.24
N PRO A 600 -28.52 2.51 6.91
CA PRO A 600 -29.38 3.68 6.72
C PRO A 600 -30.36 3.48 5.55
N ASN A 601 -31.56 4.00 5.70
CA ASN A 601 -32.62 3.90 4.67
C ASN A 601 -32.57 5.02 3.62
N ASP A 602 -31.65 5.96 3.77
CA ASP A 602 -31.49 7.16 2.94
C ASP A 602 -30.24 7.11 2.04
N ILE A 603 -29.62 5.93 1.87
CA ILE A 603 -28.47 5.74 0.98
C ILE A 603 -28.87 6.10 -0.46
N ASP A 604 -28.10 6.97 -1.13
CA ASP A 604 -28.27 7.28 -2.55
C ASP A 604 -27.60 6.19 -3.41
N TYR A 605 -28.26 5.06 -3.56
CA TYR A 605 -27.80 3.95 -4.43
C TYR A 605 -27.55 4.41 -5.88
N GLY A 606 -28.30 5.42 -6.35
CA GLY A 606 -28.10 5.99 -7.68
C GLY A 606 -26.80 6.78 -7.82
N TRP A 607 -26.33 7.41 -6.76
CA TRP A 607 -25.03 8.05 -6.74
C TRP A 607 -23.91 7.01 -6.93
N TYR A 608 -23.94 5.91 -6.15
CA TYR A 608 -22.93 4.84 -6.24
C TYR A 608 -22.96 4.15 -7.61
N GLU A 609 -24.12 3.95 -8.20
CA GLU A 609 -24.27 3.41 -9.56
C GLU A 609 -23.61 4.32 -10.60
N ARG A 610 -23.86 5.63 -10.55
CA ARG A 610 -23.23 6.62 -11.45
C ARG A 610 -21.72 6.68 -11.28
N GLU A 611 -21.23 6.60 -10.05
CA GLU A 611 -19.79 6.58 -9.73
C GLU A 611 -19.13 5.32 -10.30
N ALA A 612 -19.70 4.14 -10.05
CA ALA A 612 -19.21 2.88 -10.60
C ALA A 612 -19.21 2.89 -12.15
N ALA A 613 -20.26 3.43 -12.77
CA ALA A 613 -20.33 3.59 -14.21
C ALA A 613 -19.28 4.58 -14.75
N GLY A 614 -18.97 5.65 -13.99
CA GLY A 614 -17.87 6.57 -14.28
C GLY A 614 -16.54 5.85 -14.32
N LYS A 615 -16.22 5.12 -13.27
CA LYS A 615 -14.95 4.35 -13.14
C LYS A 615 -14.81 3.26 -14.21
N LEU A 616 -15.90 2.62 -14.66
CA LEU A 616 -15.88 1.70 -15.81
C LEU A 616 -15.48 2.44 -17.10
N ARG A 617 -16.05 3.63 -17.35
CA ARG A 617 -15.69 4.43 -18.54
C ARG A 617 -14.23 4.88 -18.50
N ASP A 618 -13.72 5.24 -17.32
CA ASP A 618 -12.30 5.62 -17.13
C ASP A 618 -11.35 4.48 -17.52
N MET A 619 -11.77 3.21 -17.36
CA MET A 619 -11.06 2.02 -17.81
C MET A 619 -11.33 1.63 -19.27
N GLY A 620 -12.09 2.43 -20.02
CA GLY A 620 -12.47 2.10 -21.40
C GLY A 620 -13.53 1.00 -21.52
N VAL A 621 -14.28 0.73 -20.45
CA VAL A 621 -15.39 -0.24 -20.45
C VAL A 621 -16.71 0.49 -20.66
N ASN A 622 -17.43 0.18 -21.73
CA ASN A 622 -18.74 0.77 -22.01
C ASN A 622 -19.80 0.16 -21.07
N TYR A 623 -20.43 1.02 -20.26
CA TYR A 623 -21.57 0.66 -19.43
C TYR A 623 -22.80 1.46 -19.86
N THR A 624 -23.91 0.75 -20.10
CA THR A 624 -25.24 1.34 -20.33
C THR A 624 -26.19 0.83 -19.26
N ALA A 625 -26.76 1.75 -18.47
CA ALA A 625 -27.58 1.45 -17.29
C ALA A 625 -28.84 0.62 -17.55
N ASP A 626 -29.33 0.59 -18.81
CA ASP A 626 -30.61 -0.02 -19.20
C ASP A 626 -30.54 -1.48 -19.67
N ARG A 627 -29.37 -2.11 -19.56
CA ARG A 627 -29.24 -3.52 -19.89
C ARG A 627 -29.62 -4.42 -18.70
N LYS A 628 -30.92 -4.65 -18.50
CA LYS A 628 -31.37 -5.89 -17.89
C LYS A 628 -30.88 -7.02 -18.81
N PRO A 629 -30.32 -8.12 -18.30
CA PRO A 629 -30.23 -9.35 -19.07
C PRO A 629 -31.66 -9.66 -19.48
N LYS A 630 -32.03 -9.33 -20.69
CA LYS A 630 -33.30 -9.79 -21.22
C LYS A 630 -33.16 -11.30 -21.28
N THR A 631 -33.97 -12.02 -20.52
CA THR A 631 -34.23 -13.46 -20.69
C THR A 631 -34.89 -13.70 -22.05
N GLY A 632 -34.27 -13.22 -23.09
CA GLY A 632 -34.70 -13.32 -24.49
C GLY A 632 -33.82 -14.30 -25.25
N LYS A 633 -34.38 -15.04 -26.14
CA LYS A 633 -33.64 -15.93 -27.04
C LYS A 633 -32.71 -15.11 -27.92
N TYR A 634 -31.41 -15.11 -27.66
CA TYR A 634 -30.42 -14.56 -28.55
C TYR A 634 -30.37 -15.29 -29.87
N ARG A 635 -30.25 -14.58 -30.97
CA ARG A 635 -29.99 -15.18 -32.28
C ARG A 635 -28.52 -15.06 -32.64
N GLN A 636 -27.99 -16.03 -33.32
CA GLN A 636 -26.60 -16.07 -33.75
C GLN A 636 -26.46 -15.23 -35.05
N VAL A 637 -25.44 -14.33 -35.06
CA VAL A 637 -25.13 -13.52 -36.24
C VAL A 637 -23.60 -13.43 -36.44
N CYS A 638 -23.19 -13.35 -37.70
CA CYS A 638 -21.81 -13.07 -38.08
C CYS A 638 -21.75 -12.22 -39.35
N ARG A 639 -20.69 -11.48 -39.59
CA ARG A 639 -20.48 -10.87 -40.90
C ARG A 639 -20.12 -11.97 -41.92
N PRO A 640 -20.46 -11.78 -43.21
CA PRO A 640 -20.13 -12.75 -44.27
C PRO A 640 -18.65 -13.12 -44.36
N THR A 641 -17.75 -12.20 -43.97
CA THR A 641 -16.29 -12.36 -43.98
C THR A 641 -15.67 -12.54 -42.60
N GLN A 642 -16.46 -12.61 -41.52
CA GLN A 642 -15.97 -12.65 -40.16
C GLN A 642 -16.04 -14.08 -39.60
N VAL A 643 -15.00 -14.47 -38.89
CA VAL A 643 -14.85 -15.82 -38.33
C VAL A 643 -15.54 -15.92 -36.97
N THR A 644 -15.64 -14.82 -36.24
CA THR A 644 -16.23 -14.76 -34.87
C THR A 644 -17.72 -14.56 -34.94
N VAL A 645 -18.47 -15.42 -34.26
CA VAL A 645 -19.93 -15.42 -34.17
C VAL A 645 -20.37 -14.75 -32.87
N HIS A 646 -21.24 -13.75 -32.98
CA HIS A 646 -21.86 -13.10 -31.83
C HIS A 646 -23.33 -13.54 -31.68
N TYR A 647 -23.81 -13.57 -30.43
CA TYR A 647 -25.22 -13.70 -30.14
C TYR A 647 -25.81 -12.33 -29.85
N VAL A 648 -26.89 -11.97 -30.54
CA VAL A 648 -27.56 -10.69 -30.41
C VAL A 648 -29.00 -10.89 -29.92
N ASP A 649 -29.52 -9.92 -29.20
CA ASP A 649 -30.92 -9.86 -28.77
C ASP A 649 -31.82 -9.34 -29.88
N THR A 650 -33.09 -9.13 -29.55
CA THR A 650 -34.10 -8.60 -30.51
C THR A 650 -33.77 -7.22 -31.01
N ASP A 651 -32.94 -6.44 -30.30
CA ASP A 651 -32.52 -5.09 -30.65
C ASP A 651 -31.15 -5.08 -31.35
N ASN A 652 -30.64 -6.25 -31.75
CA ASN A 652 -29.34 -6.49 -32.39
C ASN A 652 -28.12 -6.09 -31.56
N ILE A 653 -28.24 -6.15 -30.25
CA ILE A 653 -27.15 -5.91 -29.33
C ILE A 653 -26.45 -7.22 -28.99
N ALA A 654 -25.14 -7.27 -29.18
CA ALA A 654 -24.37 -8.47 -28.86
C ALA A 654 -24.37 -8.77 -27.35
N ALA A 655 -24.57 -10.02 -26.96
CA ALA A 655 -24.58 -10.46 -25.57
C ALA A 655 -23.27 -10.10 -24.82
N CYS A 656 -22.14 -10.05 -25.54
CA CYS A 656 -20.84 -9.61 -24.99
C CYS A 656 -20.72 -8.08 -24.84
N GLY A 657 -21.71 -7.28 -25.21
CA GLY A 657 -21.63 -5.83 -25.19
C GLY A 657 -20.88 -5.18 -26.36
N ALA A 658 -20.37 -5.96 -27.31
CA ALA A 658 -19.71 -5.40 -28.49
C ALA A 658 -20.70 -4.60 -29.34
N GLU A 659 -20.33 -3.36 -29.70
CA GLU A 659 -21.08 -2.58 -30.67
C GLU A 659 -20.90 -3.16 -32.07
N LEU A 660 -22.00 -3.52 -32.71
CA LEU A 660 -21.99 -3.90 -34.13
C LEU A 660 -21.96 -2.63 -34.99
N LYS A 661 -20.75 -2.26 -35.43
CA LYS A 661 -20.50 -1.00 -36.19
C LYS A 661 -21.19 -0.86 -37.55
N HIS A 662 -21.94 -1.86 -38.00
CA HIS A 662 -22.59 -1.90 -39.28
C HIS A 662 -24.10 -2.12 -39.14
N ARG A 663 -24.86 -1.70 -40.15
CA ARG A 663 -26.31 -1.93 -40.20
C ARG A 663 -26.61 -3.42 -40.20
N HIS A 664 -27.74 -3.78 -39.60
CA HIS A 664 -28.20 -5.18 -39.41
C HIS A 664 -28.27 -5.99 -40.73
N ASP A 665 -28.56 -5.35 -41.87
CA ASP A 665 -28.68 -5.97 -43.20
C ASP A 665 -27.36 -6.57 -43.70
N GLU A 666 -26.22 -6.19 -43.14
CA GLU A 666 -24.90 -6.72 -43.46
C GLU A 666 -24.52 -7.98 -42.67
N TRP A 667 -25.42 -8.46 -41.80
CA TRP A 667 -25.16 -9.59 -40.92
C TRP A 667 -26.02 -10.79 -41.31
N GLU A 668 -25.41 -11.93 -41.60
CA GLU A 668 -26.09 -13.19 -41.91
C GLU A 668 -26.21 -14.08 -40.66
N THR A 669 -27.34 -14.88 -40.63
CA THR A 669 -27.47 -15.93 -39.63
C THR A 669 -26.62 -17.11 -40.05
N PRO A 670 -25.61 -17.56 -39.24
CA PRO A 670 -24.74 -18.65 -39.63
C PRO A 670 -25.49 -19.96 -39.73
N LYS A 671 -25.16 -20.78 -40.73
CA LYS A 671 -25.68 -22.15 -40.88
C LYS A 671 -25.26 -23.02 -39.69
N VAL A 672 -26.16 -23.86 -39.26
CA VAL A 672 -26.29 -24.59 -37.98
C VAL A 672 -25.06 -25.40 -37.49
N ASN A 673 -23.86 -25.17 -37.78
CA ASN A 673 -22.72 -25.90 -37.18
C ASN A 673 -21.42 -25.08 -37.11
N ASN A 674 -21.49 -23.81 -36.84
CA ASN A 674 -20.24 -23.05 -36.70
C ASN A 674 -19.79 -22.98 -35.23
N PRO A 675 -18.64 -23.60 -34.87
CA PRO A 675 -18.16 -23.68 -33.48
C PRO A 675 -17.55 -22.39 -32.93
N ARG A 676 -17.45 -21.30 -33.71
CA ARG A 676 -16.71 -20.09 -33.33
C ARG A 676 -17.58 -19.00 -32.72
N VAL A 677 -18.16 -19.28 -31.57
CA VAL A 677 -18.89 -18.31 -30.79
C VAL A 677 -17.91 -17.47 -29.97
N CYS A 678 -18.06 -16.15 -29.98
CA CYS A 678 -17.33 -15.27 -29.08
C CYS A 678 -17.36 -15.79 -27.64
N ALA A 679 -16.20 -15.94 -27.01
CA ALA A 679 -16.08 -16.51 -25.67
C ALA A 679 -16.90 -15.77 -24.62
N ALA A 680 -17.05 -14.42 -24.77
CA ALA A 680 -17.88 -13.61 -23.89
C ALA A 680 -19.40 -13.89 -24.11
N CYS A 681 -19.87 -14.01 -25.37
CA CYS A 681 -21.24 -14.43 -25.65
C CYS A 681 -21.54 -15.84 -25.13
N ARG A 682 -20.59 -16.78 -25.27
CA ARG A 682 -20.73 -18.16 -24.77
C ARG A 682 -20.90 -18.19 -23.25
N ARG A 683 -20.15 -17.35 -22.51
CA ARG A 683 -20.27 -17.25 -21.05
C ARG A 683 -21.65 -16.70 -20.62
N VAL A 684 -22.13 -15.65 -21.26
CA VAL A 684 -23.46 -15.08 -20.96
C VAL A 684 -24.57 -16.08 -21.24
N LEU A 685 -24.45 -16.85 -22.31
CA LEU A 685 -25.47 -17.87 -22.69
C LEU A 685 -25.43 -19.14 -21.82
N ASN A 686 -24.27 -19.47 -21.22
CA ASN A 686 -24.15 -20.64 -20.35
C ASN A 686 -24.48 -20.31 -18.88
N ALA A 687 -24.60 -19.02 -18.51
CA ALA A 687 -24.99 -18.56 -17.18
C ALA A 687 -26.51 -18.41 -16.99
N GLY A 688 -27.33 -18.55 -18.03
CA GLY A 688 -28.79 -18.63 -18.02
C GLY A 688 -29.23 -20.04 -18.34
#